data_02251b567efe8b762dbf36179a6992d6
#
_entry.id   02251b567efe8b762dbf36179a6992d6
#
_cell.length_a   1.000
_cell.length_b   1.000
_cell.length_c   1.000
_cell.angle_alpha   90.00
_cell.angle_beta   90.00
_cell.angle_gamma   90.00
#
_symmetry.space_group_name_H-M   'P 1'
#
loop_
_entity.id
_entity.type
_entity.pdbx_description
1 polymer ?
#
loop_
_entity_poly.entity_id
_entity_poly.type
_entity_poly.pdbx_seq_one_letter_code
_entity_poly.pdbx_strand_id
1 'polypeptide(L)'
;MLMPAAWANNPLSAASKLSLAQRQAGGSFHAPLRDRQCYQAFIGIQDSSVLERLHQYGIVVNGQFDGYITAQVPIKAMNDLVEMDGVNHISLARHMHLCNDSARYFSQVDNLHAGFDQVTAFKGRSVIIGMIDTGIDFNHINLCDENGHSRVRAVYLPCDSTGIAPVIDGNPLPGSCYETPDEIESLTADCTTASHGTHTTGTAAGSYQPNGLYGVAPEADIVVCGMAESELTDVNIANGIKYIFDYADRHHQPCVINMSIGSNEGPNDGTSPLCRVFDSLSGPGRICVLSAGNDGDVPICFHKSLMGHGDTVTTFLRNQWGGLQREGFVSMWSDGRQVHKTRVVIINRSSGMLEYASPVIGVFPEDSVYCLSSETDSAFAQYYTGEMIFASAFEPSFAEEGLSFGEDASRYHSYWVFDATSKVTGHLLGLQYVAEEATDLVGWCTKNTYFYTFGFDNVTGGSPIGSISDLATSDSVVAVGAYSTRFSYVDYRGVTHFLTRSNPGDIAYFSSYGPDERGISRPDLCAPGQSLFSSANRYDEKSNRDNWLGDIIVGEQAYPYYVNQGTSMSAPMVTGTIALMLQINPSLCPSTVRDILHQTCIKDAPVLNGDAQRWGSGKLDATAAINYVIRNTFLQGDVNNDHEVTIADVGALLGIMLGNWPKDDAAALVRADVNADNEIQIGDINQLIDLILK
;
A
#
# COMPACT_ATOMS: atom_id res chain seq x y z
N MET A 1 -7.45 -41.89 4.21
CA MET A 1 -7.16 -42.94 5.19
C MET A 1 -8.00 -42.68 6.44
N LEU A 2 -8.93 -43.59 6.80
CA LEU A 2 -9.72 -43.50 8.03
C LEU A 2 -8.80 -43.80 9.22
N MET A 3 -8.63 -42.84 10.13
CA MET A 3 -7.85 -43.03 11.35
C MET A 3 -8.57 -44.07 12.27
N PRO A 4 -7.81 -44.92 12.97
CA PRO A 4 -8.40 -45.93 13.88
C PRO A 4 -9.16 -45.26 15.04
N ALA A 5 -10.24 -45.91 15.52
CA ALA A 5 -11.13 -45.43 16.58
C ALA A 5 -10.46 -45.17 17.95
N ALA A 6 -9.21 -45.55 18.14
CA ALA A 6 -8.42 -45.32 19.37
C ALA A 6 -8.04 -43.83 19.61
N TRP A 7 -8.30 -42.90 18.67
CA TRP A 7 -7.89 -41.50 18.75
C TRP A 7 -8.99 -40.57 19.30
N ALA A 8 -10.16 -41.07 19.63
CA ALA A 8 -11.28 -40.25 20.11
C ALA A 8 -11.04 -39.62 21.50
N ASN A 9 -10.16 -40.19 22.34
CA ASN A 9 -9.79 -39.71 23.68
C ASN A 9 -8.33 -39.25 23.79
N ASN A 10 -7.69 -38.95 22.68
CA ASN A 10 -6.29 -38.58 22.65
C ASN A 10 -6.12 -37.11 23.10
N PRO A 11 -5.27 -36.80 24.11
CA PRO A 11 -5.07 -35.48 24.68
C PRO A 11 -4.39 -34.48 23.72
N LEU A 12 -3.87 -34.94 22.58
CA LEU A 12 -3.25 -34.05 21.58
C LEU A 12 -4.25 -33.05 20.98
N SER A 13 -3.87 -31.77 20.93
CA SER A 13 -4.62 -30.74 20.20
C SER A 13 -4.73 -31.10 18.71
N ALA A 14 -5.75 -30.58 18.02
CA ALA A 14 -5.95 -30.84 16.58
C ALA A 14 -4.73 -30.44 15.75
N ALA A 15 -4.13 -29.26 16.02
CA ALA A 15 -2.92 -28.79 15.39
C ALA A 15 -1.70 -29.69 15.64
N SER A 16 -1.56 -30.22 16.87
CA SER A 16 -0.48 -31.15 17.23
C SER A 16 -0.62 -32.50 16.54
N LYS A 17 -1.87 -33.03 16.39
CA LYS A 17 -2.15 -34.24 15.62
C LYS A 17 -1.72 -34.08 14.15
N LEU A 18 -2.04 -32.94 13.55
CA LEU A 18 -1.67 -32.65 12.16
C LEU A 18 -0.15 -32.57 12.01
N SER A 19 0.53 -31.81 12.90
CA SER A 19 2.00 -31.64 12.87
C SER A 19 2.76 -32.98 13.00
N LEU A 20 2.27 -33.90 13.88
CA LEU A 20 2.89 -35.20 14.04
C LEU A 20 2.63 -36.13 12.84
N ALA A 21 1.44 -36.07 12.24
CA ALA A 21 1.09 -36.87 11.06
C ALA A 21 1.90 -36.44 9.82
N GLN A 22 2.09 -35.14 9.61
CA GLN A 22 2.91 -34.61 8.51
C GLN A 22 4.37 -35.03 8.64
N ARG A 23 4.91 -35.02 9.86
CA ARG A 23 6.30 -35.44 10.09
C ARG A 23 6.50 -36.96 9.87
N GLN A 24 5.50 -37.76 10.16
CA GLN A 24 5.54 -39.20 9.85
C GLN A 24 5.48 -39.50 8.35
N ALA A 25 4.93 -38.58 7.58
CA ALA A 25 4.84 -38.63 6.11
C ALA A 25 6.09 -38.07 5.38
N GLY A 26 7.13 -37.65 6.11
CA GLY A 26 8.37 -37.13 5.52
C GLY A 26 8.34 -35.63 5.21
N GLY A 27 7.25 -34.91 5.54
CA GLY A 27 7.14 -33.46 5.35
C GLY A 27 7.99 -32.67 6.35
N SER A 28 8.72 -31.65 5.87
CA SER A 28 9.47 -30.73 6.72
C SER A 28 8.50 -29.73 7.37
N PHE A 29 8.15 -29.93 8.63
CA PHE A 29 7.42 -28.93 9.41
C PHE A 29 8.35 -28.27 10.41
N HIS A 30 8.40 -26.94 10.40
CA HIS A 30 9.22 -26.13 11.31
C HIS A 30 8.61 -26.16 12.72
N ALA A 31 8.95 -27.17 13.51
CA ALA A 31 8.87 -27.05 14.97
C ALA A 31 10.20 -26.41 15.42
N PRO A 32 10.18 -25.42 16.35
CA PRO A 32 11.40 -24.85 16.89
C PRO A 32 12.13 -25.93 17.69
N LEU A 33 13.16 -26.51 17.09
CA LEU A 33 14.01 -27.49 17.71
C LEU A 33 15.32 -26.77 18.06
N ARG A 34 15.50 -26.39 19.32
CA ARG A 34 16.85 -26.11 19.86
C ARG A 34 17.74 -27.36 19.87
N ASP A 35 17.10 -28.54 19.92
CA ASP A 35 17.77 -29.84 19.80
C ASP A 35 16.88 -30.76 18.95
N ARG A 36 17.46 -31.39 17.92
CA ARG A 36 16.74 -32.27 16.98
C ARG A 36 16.07 -33.51 17.61
N GLN A 37 16.05 -33.58 18.96
CA GLN A 37 15.59 -34.77 19.71
C GLN A 37 14.37 -34.55 20.59
N CYS A 38 13.90 -33.30 20.80
CA CYS A 38 12.77 -33.00 21.70
C CYS A 38 11.73 -32.07 21.06
N TYR A 39 10.46 -32.22 21.42
CA TYR A 39 9.40 -31.26 21.20
C TYR A 39 9.27 -30.30 22.40
N GLN A 40 9.02 -29.04 22.21
CA GLN A 40 8.49 -28.15 23.23
C GLN A 40 6.94 -28.27 23.22
N ALA A 41 6.35 -28.37 24.38
CA ALA A 41 4.89 -28.57 24.51
C ALA A 41 4.33 -27.89 25.76
N PHE A 42 3.05 -27.46 25.65
CA PHE A 42 2.17 -27.28 26.78
C PHE A 42 1.50 -28.61 27.08
N ILE A 43 1.54 -29.06 28.34
CA ILE A 43 0.90 -30.29 28.81
C ILE A 43 -0.09 -29.90 29.90
N GLY A 44 -1.37 -30.20 29.67
CA GLY A 44 -2.42 -30.12 30.71
C GLY A 44 -2.34 -31.29 31.64
N ILE A 45 -2.25 -31.03 32.94
CA ILE A 45 -2.15 -32.05 33.98
C ILE A 45 -3.31 -31.92 34.97
N GLN A 46 -3.81 -33.07 35.47
CA GLN A 46 -4.90 -33.08 36.44
C GLN A 46 -4.43 -32.65 37.83
N ASP A 47 -3.23 -33.07 38.21
CA ASP A 47 -2.60 -32.70 39.47
C ASP A 47 -1.07 -32.87 39.40
N SER A 48 -0.37 -32.47 40.48
CA SER A 48 1.09 -32.47 40.54
C SER A 48 1.73 -33.86 40.63
N SER A 49 0.95 -34.92 40.87
CA SER A 49 1.48 -36.29 40.92
C SER A 49 1.98 -36.78 39.56
N VAL A 50 1.50 -36.19 38.49
CA VAL A 50 1.94 -36.43 37.09
C VAL A 50 3.41 -36.03 36.88
N LEU A 51 3.92 -35.02 37.57
CA LEU A 51 5.27 -34.48 37.37
C LEU A 51 6.38 -35.51 37.58
N GLU A 52 6.29 -36.34 38.63
CA GLU A 52 7.27 -37.37 38.89
C GLU A 52 7.32 -38.43 37.79
N ARG A 53 6.15 -38.77 37.22
CA ARG A 53 6.05 -39.71 36.10
C ARG A 53 6.63 -39.15 34.81
N LEU A 54 6.42 -37.85 34.51
CA LEU A 54 7.00 -37.19 33.35
C LEU A 54 8.53 -37.29 33.35
N HIS A 55 9.18 -37.09 34.51
CA HIS A 55 10.63 -37.20 34.64
C HIS A 55 11.17 -38.61 34.32
N GLN A 56 10.39 -39.69 34.60
CA GLN A 56 10.82 -41.06 34.30
C GLN A 56 10.94 -41.32 32.79
N TYR A 57 10.22 -40.55 31.96
CA TYR A 57 10.27 -40.62 30.48
C TYR A 57 11.27 -39.61 29.88
N GLY A 58 12.08 -38.95 30.75
CA GLY A 58 13.06 -37.94 30.32
C GLY A 58 12.43 -36.64 29.88
N ILE A 59 11.17 -36.37 30.23
CA ILE A 59 10.48 -35.11 29.96
C ILE A 59 10.94 -34.08 30.98
N VAL A 60 11.47 -32.95 30.48
CA VAL A 60 11.97 -31.85 31.32
C VAL A 60 10.88 -30.78 31.43
N VAL A 61 10.39 -30.56 32.65
CA VAL A 61 9.42 -29.52 32.94
C VAL A 61 10.16 -28.17 33.08
N ASN A 62 9.76 -27.16 32.30
CA ASN A 62 10.37 -25.84 32.27
C ASN A 62 9.60 -24.82 33.13
N GLY A 63 8.27 -24.91 33.18
CA GLY A 63 7.41 -24.00 33.94
C GLY A 63 6.09 -24.67 34.33
N GLN A 64 5.48 -24.16 35.44
CA GLN A 64 4.19 -24.63 35.94
C GLN A 64 3.23 -23.45 36.01
N PHE A 65 2.00 -23.68 35.52
CA PHE A 65 0.92 -22.74 35.47
C PHE A 65 -0.35 -23.39 35.98
N ASP A 66 -1.42 -22.67 36.16
CA ASP A 66 -2.68 -23.24 36.63
C ASP A 66 -3.26 -24.28 35.63
N GLY A 67 -3.18 -25.56 36.02
CA GLY A 67 -3.62 -26.67 35.18
C GLY A 67 -2.71 -27.07 34.01
N TYR A 68 -1.59 -26.35 33.79
CA TYR A 68 -0.66 -26.58 32.67
C TYR A 68 0.80 -26.51 33.08
N ILE A 69 1.63 -27.26 32.34
CA ILE A 69 3.10 -27.14 32.41
C ILE A 69 3.65 -26.89 31.00
N THR A 70 4.80 -26.23 30.93
CA THR A 70 5.64 -26.21 29.71
C THR A 70 6.75 -27.22 29.88
N ALA A 71 7.01 -28.03 28.84
CA ALA A 71 7.99 -29.11 28.93
C ALA A 71 8.73 -29.33 27.61
N GLN A 72 9.97 -29.89 27.73
CA GLN A 72 10.68 -30.51 26.63
C GLN A 72 10.41 -32.00 26.62
N VAL A 73 9.76 -32.49 25.57
CA VAL A 73 9.33 -33.86 25.40
C VAL A 73 10.21 -34.56 24.39
N PRO A 74 11.02 -35.56 24.78
CA PRO A 74 11.76 -36.38 23.83
C PRO A 74 10.83 -36.98 22.76
N ILE A 75 11.24 -37.00 21.50
CA ILE A 75 10.42 -37.52 20.39
C ILE A 75 9.93 -38.95 20.71
N LYS A 76 10.81 -39.79 21.26
CA LYS A 76 10.50 -41.18 21.65
C LYS A 76 9.50 -41.31 22.80
N ALA A 77 9.36 -40.27 23.63
CA ALA A 77 8.47 -40.27 24.78
C ALA A 77 7.04 -39.78 24.46
N MET A 78 6.80 -39.33 23.22
CA MET A 78 5.52 -38.73 22.86
C MET A 78 4.36 -39.70 22.92
N ASN A 79 4.55 -40.94 22.52
CA ASN A 79 3.49 -41.95 22.58
C ASN A 79 3.16 -42.30 24.04
N ASP A 80 4.16 -42.43 24.89
CA ASP A 80 3.97 -42.73 26.33
C ASP A 80 3.27 -41.54 27.03
N LEU A 81 3.60 -40.31 26.64
CA LEU A 81 2.96 -39.10 27.15
C LEU A 81 1.48 -39.02 26.77
N VAL A 82 1.14 -39.38 25.53
CA VAL A 82 -0.25 -39.39 25.05
C VAL A 82 -1.14 -40.41 25.80
N GLU A 83 -0.56 -41.51 26.25
CA GLU A 83 -1.25 -42.58 26.99
C GLU A 83 -1.16 -42.42 28.52
N MET A 84 -0.48 -41.35 29.00
CA MET A 84 -0.22 -41.16 30.42
C MET A 84 -1.47 -40.71 31.18
N ASP A 85 -1.91 -41.48 32.16
CA ASP A 85 -3.01 -41.11 33.05
C ASP A 85 -2.72 -39.79 33.76
N GLY A 86 -3.71 -38.87 33.78
CA GLY A 86 -3.59 -37.57 34.40
C GLY A 86 -3.05 -36.48 33.46
N VAL A 87 -2.70 -36.83 32.22
CA VAL A 87 -2.46 -35.90 31.13
C VAL A 87 -3.75 -35.69 30.33
N ASN A 88 -4.29 -34.49 30.34
CA ASN A 88 -5.59 -34.20 29.72
C ASN A 88 -5.48 -33.34 28.44
N HIS A 89 -4.33 -32.72 28.20
CA HIS A 89 -4.09 -31.89 27.02
C HIS A 89 -2.61 -31.87 26.65
N ILE A 90 -2.31 -31.91 25.35
CA ILE A 90 -0.96 -31.74 24.82
C ILE A 90 -1.04 -30.82 23.60
N SER A 91 -0.39 -29.67 23.70
CA SER A 91 -0.23 -28.72 22.57
C SER A 91 1.24 -28.50 22.29
N LEU A 92 1.70 -28.94 21.13
CA LEU A 92 3.07 -28.65 20.69
C LEU A 92 3.25 -27.14 20.52
N ALA A 93 4.45 -26.66 20.87
CA ALA A 93 4.78 -25.25 20.68
C ALA A 93 4.51 -24.83 19.24
N ARG A 94 3.81 -23.71 19.10
CA ARG A 94 3.54 -23.06 17.83
C ARG A 94 4.51 -21.90 17.69
N HIS A 95 4.96 -21.64 16.47
CA HIS A 95 5.65 -20.40 16.18
C HIS A 95 4.70 -19.23 16.45
N MET A 96 5.16 -18.30 17.27
CA MET A 96 4.50 -17.01 17.48
C MET A 96 5.21 -16.03 16.59
N HIS A 97 4.49 -15.46 15.64
CA HIS A 97 5.05 -14.50 14.69
C HIS A 97 5.11 -13.11 15.32
N LEU A 98 6.20 -12.38 15.06
CA LEU A 98 6.34 -10.98 15.43
C LEU A 98 5.44 -10.13 14.53
N CYS A 99 4.89 -9.03 15.07
CA CYS A 99 3.71 -8.36 14.51
C CYS A 99 3.85 -7.59 13.17
N ASN A 100 5.00 -7.52 12.51
CA ASN A 100 5.09 -7.06 11.11
C ASN A 100 4.79 -8.19 10.12
N ASP A 101 4.77 -9.40 10.60
CA ASP A 101 4.33 -10.59 9.89
C ASP A 101 2.89 -10.48 9.39
N SER A 102 2.01 -9.72 10.08
CA SER A 102 0.60 -9.71 9.70
C SER A 102 0.40 -9.15 8.28
N ALA A 103 1.09 -8.09 7.88
CA ALA A 103 0.96 -7.53 6.54
C ALA A 103 1.51 -8.49 5.48
N ARG A 104 2.74 -9.02 5.66
CA ARG A 104 3.35 -9.99 4.74
C ARG A 104 2.61 -11.33 4.77
N TYR A 105 2.16 -11.79 5.95
CA TYR A 105 1.36 -13.00 6.09
C TYR A 105 0.03 -12.90 5.33
N PHE A 106 -0.74 -11.83 5.54
CA PHE A 106 -2.03 -11.63 4.86
C PHE A 106 -1.89 -11.44 3.35
N SER A 107 -0.79 -10.89 2.87
CA SER A 107 -0.47 -10.75 1.44
C SER A 107 0.35 -11.91 0.87
N GLN A 108 0.60 -12.98 1.65
CA GLN A 108 1.33 -14.19 1.26
C GLN A 108 2.80 -13.95 0.84
N VAL A 109 3.43 -12.86 1.26
CA VAL A 109 4.83 -12.52 0.95
C VAL A 109 5.82 -13.43 1.67
N ASP A 110 5.53 -13.82 2.92
CA ASP A 110 6.46 -14.63 3.73
C ASP A 110 6.78 -15.99 3.08
N ASN A 111 5.84 -16.55 2.31
CA ASN A 111 6.05 -17.79 1.56
C ASN A 111 7.14 -17.62 0.47
N LEU A 112 7.19 -16.45 -0.18
CA LEU A 112 8.18 -16.12 -1.22
C LEU A 112 9.57 -15.90 -0.64
N HIS A 113 9.66 -15.32 0.56
CA HIS A 113 10.94 -15.10 1.25
C HIS A 113 11.53 -16.37 1.85
N ALA A 114 10.68 -17.27 2.32
CA ALA A 114 11.11 -18.57 2.86
C ALA A 114 11.74 -19.46 1.77
N GLY A 115 11.38 -19.23 0.51
CA GLY A 115 11.55 -20.17 -0.57
C GLY A 115 10.67 -21.40 -0.34
N PHE A 116 10.10 -21.97 -1.36
CA PHE A 116 9.55 -23.33 -1.26
C PHE A 116 10.76 -24.28 -1.14
N ASP A 117 10.77 -25.19 -0.24
CA ASP A 117 11.86 -26.05 0.29
C ASP A 117 13.14 -26.26 -0.55
N GLN A 118 13.21 -25.86 -1.79
CA GLN A 118 14.38 -25.87 -2.69
C GLN A 118 14.40 -24.73 -3.70
N VAL A 119 13.38 -23.86 -3.77
CA VAL A 119 13.30 -22.75 -4.74
C VAL A 119 13.95 -21.50 -4.17
N THR A 120 14.67 -20.78 -4.99
CA THR A 120 15.33 -19.53 -4.66
C THR A 120 14.32 -18.52 -4.14
N ALA A 121 14.60 -17.93 -2.99
CA ALA A 121 13.78 -16.86 -2.43
C ALA A 121 13.74 -15.65 -3.38
N PHE A 122 12.54 -15.17 -3.69
CA PHE A 122 12.36 -13.93 -4.44
C PHE A 122 12.36 -12.75 -3.48
N LYS A 123 13.28 -11.79 -3.67
CA LYS A 123 13.54 -10.68 -2.74
C LYS A 123 13.77 -9.34 -3.43
N GLY A 124 13.54 -9.26 -4.75
CA GLY A 124 13.65 -8.05 -5.55
C GLY A 124 15.06 -7.72 -6.07
N ARG A 125 15.99 -8.69 -6.07
CA ARG A 125 17.36 -8.49 -6.57
C ARG A 125 17.36 -8.03 -8.02
N SER A 126 18.25 -7.07 -8.33
CA SER A 126 18.41 -6.47 -9.68
C SER A 126 17.19 -5.68 -10.17
N VAL A 127 16.30 -5.29 -9.29
CA VAL A 127 15.15 -4.41 -9.57
C VAL A 127 15.33 -3.11 -8.78
N ILE A 128 14.99 -1.98 -9.38
CA ILE A 128 14.94 -0.69 -8.70
C ILE A 128 13.53 -0.46 -8.14
N ILE A 129 13.46 -0.14 -6.86
CA ILE A 129 12.29 0.50 -6.27
C ILE A 129 12.55 1.99 -6.20
N GLY A 130 11.80 2.75 -7.01
CA GLY A 130 11.75 4.21 -6.94
C GLY A 130 10.81 4.65 -5.81
N MET A 131 11.22 5.65 -5.04
CA MET A 131 10.39 6.24 -3.97
C MET A 131 10.25 7.73 -4.20
N ILE A 132 9.01 8.21 -4.35
CA ILE A 132 8.70 9.64 -4.38
C ILE A 132 7.85 9.95 -3.15
N ASP A 133 8.42 10.60 -2.15
CA ASP A 133 7.80 10.77 -0.84
C ASP A 133 8.48 11.89 -0.03
N THR A 134 8.09 12.07 1.23
CA THR A 134 8.61 13.05 2.18
C THR A 134 9.07 12.39 3.48
N GLY A 135 10.16 12.88 4.06
CA GLY A 135 10.70 12.38 5.33
C GLY A 135 11.44 11.05 5.18
N ILE A 136 12.29 10.91 4.16
CA ILE A 136 13.12 9.72 3.93
C ILE A 136 14.48 9.89 4.58
N ASP A 137 14.81 9.02 5.54
CA ASP A 137 16.14 8.87 6.13
C ASP A 137 16.99 7.97 5.22
N PHE A 138 17.86 8.58 4.41
CA PHE A 138 18.61 7.89 3.35
C PHE A 138 19.59 6.84 3.88
N ASN A 139 19.99 6.96 5.14
CA ASN A 139 20.95 6.08 5.80
C ASN A 139 20.34 5.29 6.97
N HIS A 140 19.01 5.08 6.97
CA HIS A 140 18.37 4.22 7.95
C HIS A 140 18.86 2.78 7.78
N ILE A 141 19.20 2.09 8.88
CA ILE A 141 19.73 0.70 8.83
C ILE A 141 18.81 -0.26 8.07
N ASN A 142 17.50 0.00 8.07
CA ASN A 142 16.52 -0.77 7.31
C ASN A 142 16.69 -0.66 5.78
N LEU A 143 17.51 0.27 5.30
CA LEU A 143 17.84 0.47 3.88
C LEU A 143 19.25 0.00 3.53
N CYS A 144 19.93 -0.67 4.46
CA CYS A 144 21.27 -1.23 4.25
C CYS A 144 21.21 -2.74 4.01
N ASP A 145 22.19 -3.29 3.33
CA ASP A 145 22.37 -4.73 3.16
C ASP A 145 22.91 -5.40 4.45
N GLU A 146 23.11 -6.71 4.41
CA GLU A 146 23.63 -7.49 5.54
C GLU A 146 25.04 -7.10 5.98
N ASN A 147 25.81 -6.41 5.13
CA ASN A 147 27.15 -5.90 5.40
C ASN A 147 27.15 -4.46 5.89
N GLY A 148 25.99 -3.83 6.00
CA GLY A 148 25.79 -2.44 6.41
C GLY A 148 25.97 -1.42 5.27
N HIS A 149 26.09 -1.84 4.01
CA HIS A 149 26.15 -0.93 2.88
C HIS A 149 24.75 -0.48 2.47
N SER A 150 24.60 0.81 2.17
CA SER A 150 23.34 1.36 1.70
C SER A 150 22.88 0.72 0.39
N ARG A 151 21.59 0.38 0.31
CA ARG A 151 20.91 -0.02 -0.94
C ARG A 151 20.25 1.18 -1.65
N VAL A 152 20.33 2.37 -1.07
CA VAL A 152 20.00 3.62 -1.77
C VAL A 152 21.12 3.88 -2.76
N ARG A 153 20.80 3.86 -4.05
CA ARG A 153 21.75 4.00 -5.16
C ARG A 153 21.83 5.40 -5.71
N ALA A 154 20.72 6.14 -5.59
CA ALA A 154 20.66 7.53 -6.01
C ALA A 154 19.60 8.28 -5.18
N VAL A 155 19.87 9.56 -4.95
CA VAL A 155 18.95 10.50 -4.33
C VAL A 155 18.82 11.72 -5.23
N TYR A 156 17.59 12.11 -5.56
CA TYR A 156 17.25 13.33 -6.26
C TYR A 156 16.41 14.23 -5.35
N LEU A 157 16.84 15.47 -5.18
CA LEU A 157 16.19 16.49 -4.37
C LEU A 157 15.81 17.67 -5.27
N PRO A 158 14.56 17.78 -5.74
CA PRO A 158 14.13 18.78 -6.73
C PRO A 158 14.31 20.22 -6.30
N CYS A 159 14.28 20.50 -5.00
CA CYS A 159 14.37 21.84 -4.42
C CYS A 159 15.74 22.15 -3.81
N ASP A 160 16.67 21.19 -3.83
CA ASP A 160 18.04 21.42 -3.38
C ASP A 160 18.88 22.12 -4.46
N SER A 161 19.80 22.97 -4.05
CA SER A 161 20.71 23.69 -4.94
C SER A 161 22.19 23.49 -4.60
N THR A 162 22.51 22.53 -3.74
CA THR A 162 23.86 22.35 -3.19
C THR A 162 24.70 21.34 -3.98
N GLY A 163 24.05 20.40 -4.67
CA GLY A 163 24.70 19.37 -5.48
C GLY A 163 24.71 19.68 -6.97
N ILE A 164 24.73 18.63 -7.77
CA ILE A 164 24.78 18.72 -9.25
C ILE A 164 23.37 18.49 -9.79
N ALA A 165 22.92 19.40 -10.68
CA ALA A 165 21.65 19.25 -11.36
C ALA A 165 21.71 18.06 -12.35
N PRO A 166 20.74 17.13 -12.32
CA PRO A 166 20.72 16.02 -13.27
C PRO A 166 20.40 16.54 -14.67
N VAL A 167 21.02 15.94 -15.70
CA VAL A 167 20.78 16.27 -17.11
C VAL A 167 20.23 15.05 -17.82
N ILE A 168 18.98 15.14 -18.27
CA ILE A 168 18.27 14.04 -18.94
C ILE A 168 17.88 14.48 -20.36
N ASP A 169 18.22 13.69 -21.37
CA ASP A 169 18.00 14.00 -22.78
C ASP A 169 18.56 15.38 -23.20
N GLY A 170 19.68 15.79 -22.56
CA GLY A 170 20.32 17.08 -22.79
C GLY A 170 19.66 18.28 -22.09
N ASN A 171 18.62 18.07 -21.30
CA ASN A 171 17.91 19.09 -20.55
C ASN A 171 18.22 18.97 -19.05
N PRO A 172 18.62 20.05 -18.37
CA PRO A 172 18.81 20.04 -16.92
C PRO A 172 17.45 20.00 -16.22
N LEU A 173 17.31 19.12 -15.23
CA LEU A 173 16.22 19.18 -14.26
C LEU A 173 16.59 20.12 -13.11
N PRO A 174 15.62 20.80 -12.47
CA PRO A 174 15.87 21.56 -11.26
C PRO A 174 16.36 20.66 -10.12
N GLY A 175 17.06 21.24 -9.13
CA GLY A 175 17.50 20.50 -7.95
C GLY A 175 18.86 19.84 -8.09
N SER A 176 19.12 18.86 -7.23
CA SER A 176 20.43 18.17 -7.13
C SER A 176 20.26 16.67 -7.11
N CYS A 177 21.20 15.94 -7.73
CA CYS A 177 21.29 14.47 -7.61
C CYS A 177 22.61 14.06 -6.96
N TYR A 178 22.54 12.90 -6.27
CA TYR A 178 23.62 12.28 -5.53
C TYR A 178 23.62 10.78 -5.90
N GLU A 179 24.67 10.32 -6.58
CA GLU A 179 24.69 8.96 -7.17
C GLU A 179 25.89 8.14 -6.71
N THR A 180 26.77 8.68 -5.86
CA THR A 180 27.88 7.93 -5.29
C THR A 180 27.63 7.56 -3.82
N PRO A 181 28.15 6.41 -3.34
CA PRO A 181 27.97 6.02 -1.94
C PRO A 181 28.41 7.09 -0.94
N ASP A 182 29.56 7.74 -1.17
CA ASP A 182 30.11 8.77 -0.28
C ASP A 182 29.20 10.00 -0.21
N GLU A 183 28.61 10.42 -1.36
CA GLU A 183 27.66 11.53 -1.39
C GLU A 183 26.39 11.18 -0.60
N ILE A 184 25.81 10.00 -0.84
CA ILE A 184 24.57 9.55 -0.20
C ILE A 184 24.77 9.38 1.31
N GLU A 185 25.93 8.82 1.74
CA GLU A 185 26.27 8.64 3.13
C GLU A 185 26.42 10.00 3.87
N SER A 186 26.81 11.07 3.14
CA SER A 186 26.91 12.42 3.69
C SER A 186 25.54 13.09 3.91
N LEU A 187 24.47 12.60 3.27
CA LEU A 187 23.12 13.11 3.45
C LEU A 187 22.49 12.57 4.73
N THR A 188 21.47 13.27 5.23
CA THR A 188 20.67 12.85 6.39
C THR A 188 19.29 12.38 5.96
N ALA A 189 18.38 13.32 5.75
CA ALA A 189 17.02 13.12 5.27
C ALA A 189 16.61 14.30 4.38
N ASP A 190 15.60 14.12 3.53
CA ASP A 190 15.02 15.20 2.73
C ASP A 190 14.31 16.26 3.58
N CYS A 191 13.71 15.84 4.72
CA CYS A 191 13.18 16.77 5.71
C CYS A 191 13.25 16.17 7.13
N THR A 192 13.15 17.04 8.15
CA THR A 192 13.19 16.68 9.58
C THR A 192 11.84 16.83 10.28
N THR A 193 10.75 16.88 9.53
CA THR A 193 9.39 17.11 10.06
C THR A 193 8.40 16.02 9.68
N ALA A 194 8.88 14.95 9.06
CA ALA A 194 8.09 13.81 8.63
C ALA A 194 8.89 12.50 8.69
N SER A 195 8.19 11.38 8.80
CA SER A 195 8.73 10.02 8.75
C SER A 195 7.99 9.17 7.70
N HIS A 196 7.09 9.77 6.92
CA HIS A 196 6.19 9.05 6.02
C HIS A 196 6.98 8.25 4.97
N GLY A 197 7.92 8.88 4.28
CA GLY A 197 8.72 8.24 3.24
C GLY A 197 9.68 7.17 3.78
N THR A 198 10.23 7.33 5.00
CA THR A 198 11.02 6.26 5.63
C THR A 198 10.15 5.02 5.90
N HIS A 199 8.90 5.23 6.32
CA HIS A 199 7.97 4.13 6.59
C HIS A 199 7.58 3.41 5.30
N THR A 200 7.22 4.13 4.24
CA THR A 200 6.81 3.56 2.94
C THR A 200 7.97 2.84 2.26
N THR A 201 9.18 3.42 2.29
CA THR A 201 10.40 2.78 1.78
C THR A 201 10.72 1.49 2.55
N GLY A 202 10.65 1.54 3.89
CA GLY A 202 10.85 0.35 4.74
C GLY A 202 9.80 -0.73 4.51
N THR A 203 8.56 -0.36 4.17
CA THR A 203 7.49 -1.30 3.84
C THR A 203 7.72 -1.98 2.49
N ALA A 204 8.13 -1.25 1.46
CA ALA A 204 8.42 -1.81 0.14
C ALA A 204 9.73 -2.61 0.12
N ALA A 205 10.81 -2.01 0.63
CA ALA A 205 12.19 -2.45 0.39
C ALA A 205 13.03 -2.64 1.66
N GLY A 206 12.46 -2.58 2.85
CA GLY A 206 13.22 -2.72 4.09
C GLY A 206 14.01 -4.01 4.17
N SER A 207 15.28 -3.94 4.61
CA SER A 207 16.17 -5.08 4.80
C SER A 207 15.79 -5.90 6.04
N TYR A 208 16.22 -7.15 6.07
CA TYR A 208 16.08 -7.99 7.26
C TYR A 208 16.73 -7.35 8.49
N GLN A 209 15.97 -7.24 9.57
CA GLN A 209 16.40 -6.66 10.82
C GLN A 209 16.09 -7.58 12.00
N PRO A 210 16.85 -7.51 13.11
CA PRO A 210 16.66 -8.38 14.27
C PRO A 210 15.27 -8.31 14.92
N ASN A 211 14.55 -7.19 14.73
CA ASN A 211 13.18 -6.99 15.21
C ASN A 211 12.13 -7.66 14.32
N GLY A 212 12.53 -8.30 13.20
CA GLY A 212 11.62 -8.92 12.24
C GLY A 212 10.85 -7.94 11.34
N LEU A 213 11.14 -6.63 11.44
CA LEU A 213 10.49 -5.58 10.66
C LEU A 213 11.26 -5.30 9.38
N TYR A 214 10.84 -5.89 8.27
CA TYR A 214 11.46 -5.75 6.95
C TYR A 214 10.38 -5.67 5.86
N GLY A 215 10.78 -5.25 4.66
CA GLY A 215 9.88 -4.99 3.55
C GLY A 215 9.57 -6.22 2.68
N VAL A 216 8.81 -5.96 1.61
CA VAL A 216 8.39 -7.00 0.65
C VAL A 216 9.54 -7.39 -0.29
N ALA A 217 10.38 -6.44 -0.71
CA ALA A 217 11.51 -6.67 -1.61
C ALA A 217 12.85 -6.26 -0.94
N PRO A 218 13.32 -7.03 0.08
CA PRO A 218 14.44 -6.64 0.94
C PRO A 218 15.82 -6.64 0.26
N GLU A 219 15.93 -7.08 -0.99
CA GLU A 219 17.18 -7.06 -1.77
C GLU A 219 17.12 -6.14 -3.00
N ALA A 220 16.02 -5.38 -3.19
CA ALA A 220 15.91 -4.41 -4.27
C ALA A 220 16.86 -3.22 -4.07
N ASP A 221 17.37 -2.66 -5.16
CA ASP A 221 18.03 -1.35 -5.16
C ASP A 221 16.99 -0.24 -4.97
N ILE A 222 17.37 0.87 -4.34
CA ILE A 222 16.45 1.95 -4.00
C ILE A 222 16.93 3.23 -4.66
N VAL A 223 16.05 3.94 -5.35
CA VAL A 223 16.28 5.29 -5.89
C VAL A 223 15.22 6.21 -5.34
N VAL A 224 15.64 7.33 -4.75
CA VAL A 224 14.76 8.23 -4.02
C VAL A 224 14.63 9.57 -4.73
N CYS A 225 13.41 10.08 -4.86
CA CYS A 225 13.12 11.49 -5.06
C CYS A 225 12.46 12.00 -3.77
N GLY A 226 13.23 12.71 -2.94
CA GLY A 226 12.80 13.21 -1.62
C GLY A 226 12.53 14.71 -1.67
N MET A 227 11.54 15.17 -0.91
CA MET A 227 11.20 16.59 -0.78
C MET A 227 10.37 16.86 0.47
N ALA A 228 10.39 18.09 0.99
CA ALA A 228 9.50 18.48 2.07
C ALA A 228 8.03 18.50 1.61
N GLU A 229 7.07 18.36 2.53
CA GLU A 229 5.64 18.34 2.21
C GLU A 229 5.18 19.59 1.43
N SER A 230 5.74 20.76 1.77
CA SER A 230 5.44 22.01 1.07
C SER A 230 6.00 22.10 -0.36
N GLU A 231 6.90 21.20 -0.73
CA GLU A 231 7.55 21.11 -2.04
C GLU A 231 6.96 19.97 -2.90
N LEU A 232 6.03 19.20 -2.33
CA LEU A 232 5.39 18.07 -2.99
C LEU A 232 4.35 18.58 -4.00
N THR A 233 4.85 19.01 -5.16
CA THR A 233 4.05 19.51 -6.28
C THR A 233 4.02 18.51 -7.44
N ASP A 234 3.02 18.60 -8.29
CA ASP A 234 2.89 17.78 -9.51
C ASP A 234 4.10 17.88 -10.43
N VAL A 235 4.68 19.07 -10.56
CA VAL A 235 5.90 19.31 -11.36
C VAL A 235 7.12 18.60 -10.75
N ASN A 236 7.32 18.70 -9.44
CA ASN A 236 8.44 18.03 -8.77
C ASN A 236 8.29 16.51 -8.80
N ILE A 237 7.06 16.01 -8.69
CA ILE A 237 6.74 14.58 -8.85
C ILE A 237 7.07 14.14 -10.29
N ALA A 238 6.64 14.87 -11.31
CA ALA A 238 6.94 14.58 -12.72
C ALA A 238 8.45 14.50 -12.98
N ASN A 239 9.22 15.47 -12.45
CA ASN A 239 10.68 15.46 -12.53
C ASN A 239 11.28 14.25 -11.80
N GLY A 240 10.74 13.89 -10.65
CA GLY A 240 11.14 12.69 -9.89
C GLY A 240 10.94 11.41 -10.67
N ILE A 241 9.77 11.22 -11.31
CA ILE A 241 9.48 10.06 -12.14
C ILE A 241 10.46 9.98 -13.30
N LYS A 242 10.68 11.11 -14.00
CA LYS A 242 11.61 11.20 -15.12
C LYS A 242 13.04 10.84 -14.68
N TYR A 243 13.50 11.36 -13.54
CA TYR A 243 14.83 11.05 -13.00
C TYR A 243 14.99 9.56 -12.65
N ILE A 244 14.02 8.98 -11.92
CA ILE A 244 14.11 7.59 -11.46
C ILE A 244 14.11 6.63 -12.64
N PHE A 245 13.24 6.81 -13.64
CA PHE A 245 13.22 5.96 -14.81
C PHE A 245 14.47 6.13 -15.68
N ASP A 246 15.02 7.37 -15.83
CA ASP A 246 16.29 7.59 -16.52
C ASP A 246 17.45 6.87 -15.82
N TYR A 247 17.50 6.95 -14.48
CA TYR A 247 18.49 6.20 -13.69
C TYR A 247 18.38 4.70 -13.95
N ALA A 248 17.16 4.14 -13.93
CA ALA A 248 16.92 2.73 -14.18
C ALA A 248 17.36 2.30 -15.60
N ASP A 249 17.03 3.11 -16.61
CA ASP A 249 17.41 2.86 -18.00
C ASP A 249 18.95 2.90 -18.19
N ARG A 250 19.64 3.86 -17.57
CA ARG A 250 21.12 3.94 -17.58
C ARG A 250 21.78 2.72 -16.94
N HIS A 251 21.12 2.09 -15.95
CA HIS A 251 21.62 0.91 -15.25
C HIS A 251 21.05 -0.41 -15.80
N HIS A 252 20.21 -0.35 -16.83
CA HIS A 252 19.58 -1.53 -17.46
C HIS A 252 18.80 -2.40 -16.46
N GLN A 253 18.14 -1.77 -15.49
CA GLN A 253 17.34 -2.44 -14.47
C GLN A 253 15.86 -2.10 -14.66
N PRO A 254 14.94 -3.06 -14.47
CA PRO A 254 13.53 -2.74 -14.37
C PRO A 254 13.25 -1.93 -13.10
N CYS A 255 12.22 -1.10 -13.14
CA CYS A 255 11.90 -0.18 -12.07
C CYS A 255 10.40 -0.15 -11.76
N VAL A 256 10.07 -0.12 -10.48
CA VAL A 256 8.72 0.20 -10.00
C VAL A 256 8.78 1.38 -9.05
N ILE A 257 7.99 2.42 -9.32
CA ILE A 257 7.95 3.64 -8.49
C ILE A 257 6.74 3.58 -7.56
N ASN A 258 6.99 3.73 -6.26
CA ASN A 258 5.96 3.95 -5.25
C ASN A 258 5.68 5.44 -5.07
N MET A 259 4.42 5.80 -5.15
CA MET A 259 3.94 7.15 -4.83
C MET A 259 2.77 7.04 -3.86
N SER A 260 3.09 7.19 -2.57
CA SER A 260 2.11 7.17 -1.48
C SER A 260 1.50 8.56 -1.27
N ILE A 261 1.09 9.18 -2.36
CA ILE A 261 0.60 10.55 -2.49
C ILE A 261 -0.73 10.57 -3.24
N GLY A 262 -1.45 11.68 -3.17
CA GLY A 262 -2.71 11.86 -3.89
C GLY A 262 -3.15 13.31 -3.95
N SER A 263 -4.09 13.61 -4.85
CA SER A 263 -4.76 14.90 -4.99
C SER A 263 -6.24 14.67 -5.33
N ASN A 264 -7.09 15.60 -4.90
CA ASN A 264 -8.51 15.68 -5.27
C ASN A 264 -8.79 16.95 -6.08
N GLU A 265 -7.76 17.57 -6.67
CA GLU A 265 -7.89 18.82 -7.43
C GLU A 265 -8.19 18.62 -8.92
N GLY A 266 -7.90 17.44 -9.45
CA GLY A 266 -8.07 17.13 -10.85
C GLY A 266 -9.50 16.76 -11.26
N PRO A 267 -9.71 16.48 -12.56
CA PRO A 267 -11.01 16.10 -13.12
C PRO A 267 -11.41 14.65 -12.78
N ASN A 268 -10.58 13.87 -12.14
CA ASN A 268 -10.77 12.45 -11.81
C ASN A 268 -11.13 11.55 -13.01
N ASP A 269 -10.59 11.85 -14.17
CA ASP A 269 -10.83 11.16 -15.45
C ASP A 269 -9.55 10.65 -16.12
N GLY A 270 -8.40 10.71 -15.43
CA GLY A 270 -7.08 10.30 -15.92
C GLY A 270 -6.44 11.27 -16.91
N THR A 271 -6.99 12.49 -17.07
CA THR A 271 -6.48 13.48 -18.04
C THR A 271 -5.65 14.59 -17.42
N SER A 272 -5.53 14.66 -16.10
CA SER A 272 -4.70 15.67 -15.45
C SER A 272 -3.24 15.61 -15.96
N PRO A 273 -2.51 16.72 -15.96
CA PRO A 273 -1.15 16.78 -16.51
C PRO A 273 -0.22 15.69 -15.94
N LEU A 274 -0.30 15.41 -14.64
CA LEU A 274 0.53 14.37 -14.01
C LEU A 274 0.09 12.95 -14.43
N CYS A 275 -1.20 12.71 -14.64
CA CYS A 275 -1.67 11.44 -15.22
C CYS A 275 -1.06 11.20 -16.62
N ARG A 276 -0.97 12.24 -17.44
CA ARG A 276 -0.29 12.16 -18.75
C ARG A 276 1.20 11.87 -18.65
N VAL A 277 1.85 12.36 -17.61
CA VAL A 277 3.27 12.00 -17.33
C VAL A 277 3.38 10.51 -17.03
N PHE A 278 2.51 9.96 -16.18
CA PHE A 278 2.49 8.51 -15.93
C PHE A 278 2.32 7.72 -17.24
N ASP A 279 1.34 8.08 -18.05
CA ASP A 279 1.04 7.39 -19.32
C ASP A 279 2.21 7.45 -20.31
N SER A 280 2.95 8.57 -20.35
CA SER A 280 4.06 8.77 -21.28
C SER A 280 5.37 8.10 -20.84
N LEU A 281 5.61 7.96 -19.54
CA LEU A 281 6.87 7.44 -19.00
C LEU A 281 6.79 5.96 -18.60
N SER A 282 5.59 5.45 -18.30
CA SER A 282 5.40 4.04 -17.98
C SER A 282 5.51 3.15 -19.23
N GLY A 283 5.88 1.88 -19.04
CA GLY A 283 6.05 0.95 -20.16
C GLY A 283 6.67 -0.37 -19.69
N PRO A 284 7.20 -1.18 -20.62
CA PRO A 284 7.88 -2.42 -20.25
C PRO A 284 8.99 -2.17 -19.24
N GLY A 285 8.92 -2.84 -18.08
CA GLY A 285 9.89 -2.67 -17.00
C GLY A 285 9.80 -1.32 -16.25
N ARG A 286 8.82 -0.48 -16.53
CA ARG A 286 8.62 0.84 -15.88
C ARG A 286 7.20 0.97 -15.38
N ILE A 287 6.98 0.76 -14.09
CA ILE A 287 5.67 0.64 -13.45
C ILE A 287 5.52 1.74 -12.39
N CYS A 288 4.33 2.34 -12.31
CA CYS A 288 3.96 3.28 -11.26
C CYS A 288 2.86 2.68 -10.37
N VAL A 289 3.00 2.84 -9.05
CA VAL A 289 2.01 2.41 -8.05
C VAL A 289 1.60 3.61 -7.21
N LEU A 290 0.30 3.83 -7.06
CA LEU A 290 -0.27 4.94 -6.32
C LEU A 290 -1.24 4.49 -5.23
N SER A 291 -1.28 5.28 -4.15
CA SER A 291 -2.30 5.14 -3.13
C SER A 291 -3.66 5.65 -3.62
N ALA A 292 -4.74 4.95 -3.28
CA ALA A 292 -6.10 5.29 -3.70
C ALA A 292 -6.65 6.58 -3.05
N GLY A 293 -6.10 6.99 -1.90
CA GLY A 293 -6.59 8.09 -1.07
C GLY A 293 -7.18 7.61 0.26
N ASN A 294 -7.42 8.56 1.17
CA ASN A 294 -7.83 8.25 2.55
C ASN A 294 -9.18 8.89 2.95
N ASP A 295 -10.05 9.15 1.98
CA ASP A 295 -11.31 9.87 2.15
C ASP A 295 -12.56 8.98 1.98
N GLY A 296 -12.39 7.65 2.04
CA GLY A 296 -13.44 6.67 1.78
C GLY A 296 -14.59 6.61 2.78
N ASP A 297 -14.54 7.39 3.86
CA ASP A 297 -15.62 7.50 4.84
C ASP A 297 -16.11 8.95 5.04
N VAL A 298 -15.62 9.89 4.24
CA VAL A 298 -16.00 11.30 4.33
C VAL A 298 -16.65 11.80 3.03
N PRO A 299 -17.65 12.69 3.11
CA PRO A 299 -18.43 13.12 1.95
C PRO A 299 -17.71 14.25 1.19
N ILE A 300 -16.58 13.94 0.55
CA ILE A 300 -15.77 14.89 -0.22
C ILE A 300 -16.20 15.03 -1.68
N CYS A 301 -17.00 14.10 -2.21
CA CYS A 301 -17.43 14.13 -3.60
C CYS A 301 -18.83 14.72 -3.70
N PHE A 302 -19.03 15.60 -4.67
CA PHE A 302 -20.30 16.22 -4.99
C PHE A 302 -20.72 15.81 -6.39
N HIS A 303 -21.98 15.42 -6.56
CA HIS A 303 -22.55 15.14 -7.87
C HIS A 303 -23.98 15.65 -7.92
N LYS A 304 -24.32 16.44 -8.95
CA LYS A 304 -25.67 16.95 -9.17
C LYS A 304 -25.93 17.33 -10.61
N SER A 305 -27.01 16.77 -11.19
CA SER A 305 -27.55 17.22 -12.48
C SER A 305 -28.36 18.51 -12.29
N LEU A 306 -28.06 19.51 -13.10
CA LEU A 306 -28.84 20.75 -13.26
C LEU A 306 -29.52 20.71 -14.62
N MET A 307 -30.83 20.93 -14.63
CA MET A 307 -31.71 20.63 -15.79
C MET A 307 -31.80 21.74 -16.83
N GLY A 308 -31.26 22.94 -16.52
CA GLY A 308 -31.27 24.04 -17.49
C GLY A 308 -31.11 25.42 -16.84
N HIS A 309 -31.28 26.44 -17.65
CA HIS A 309 -31.05 27.84 -17.26
C HIS A 309 -31.81 28.23 -15.99
N GLY A 310 -31.05 28.75 -15.02
CA GLY A 310 -31.56 29.20 -13.73
C GLY A 310 -31.83 28.12 -12.71
N ASP A 311 -31.60 26.83 -13.06
CA ASP A 311 -31.65 25.77 -12.05
C ASP A 311 -30.48 25.92 -11.07
N THR A 312 -30.73 25.63 -9.81
CA THR A 312 -29.77 25.90 -8.71
C THR A 312 -29.58 24.71 -7.79
N VAL A 313 -28.36 24.57 -7.29
CA VAL A 313 -28.05 23.65 -6.21
C VAL A 313 -27.22 24.37 -5.13
N THR A 314 -27.51 24.08 -3.88
CA THR A 314 -26.76 24.59 -2.73
C THR A 314 -26.13 23.44 -1.97
N THR A 315 -24.89 23.63 -1.50
CA THR A 315 -24.21 22.72 -0.57
C THR A 315 -23.55 23.55 0.54
N PHE A 316 -23.47 22.98 1.74
CA PHE A 316 -22.77 23.63 2.85
C PHE A 316 -21.39 23.01 3.07
N LEU A 317 -20.45 23.85 3.50
CA LEU A 317 -19.08 23.45 3.84
C LEU A 317 -19.02 23.14 5.36
N ARG A 318 -18.64 21.93 5.70
CA ARG A 318 -18.47 21.49 7.09
C ARG A 318 -17.02 21.16 7.38
N ASN A 319 -16.49 21.69 8.49
CA ASN A 319 -15.19 21.27 8.99
C ASN A 319 -15.26 19.82 9.53
N GLN A 320 -14.30 18.99 9.18
CA GLN A 320 -14.23 17.58 9.56
C GLN A 320 -14.25 17.37 11.09
N TRP A 321 -13.59 18.25 11.82
CA TRP A 321 -13.46 18.17 13.28
C TRP A 321 -14.56 18.95 14.03
N GLY A 322 -15.53 19.49 13.30
CA GLY A 322 -16.62 20.30 13.89
C GLY A 322 -16.20 21.71 14.31
N GLY A 323 -15.00 22.16 13.92
CA GLY A 323 -14.48 23.49 14.22
C GLY A 323 -15.22 24.62 13.49
N LEU A 324 -14.92 25.88 13.87
CA LEU A 324 -15.50 27.08 13.27
C LEU A 324 -14.76 27.50 11.98
N GLN A 325 -13.51 27.09 11.82
CA GLN A 325 -12.70 27.37 10.64
C GLN A 325 -13.15 26.49 9.46
N ARG A 326 -13.16 27.09 8.28
CA ARG A 326 -13.28 26.44 6.97
C ARG A 326 -12.02 26.74 6.20
N GLU A 327 -11.22 25.72 5.93
CA GLU A 327 -9.95 25.84 5.23
C GLU A 327 -9.88 24.73 4.17
N GLY A 328 -9.44 25.08 2.98
CA GLY A 328 -9.29 24.16 1.88
C GLY A 328 -9.75 24.70 0.56
N PHE A 329 -10.17 23.79 -0.30
CA PHE A 329 -10.73 24.16 -1.60
C PHE A 329 -11.99 23.36 -1.95
N VAL A 330 -12.70 23.86 -2.96
CA VAL A 330 -13.72 23.14 -3.73
C VAL A 330 -13.38 23.28 -5.20
N SER A 331 -13.12 22.15 -5.84
CA SER A 331 -12.93 21.99 -7.28
C SER A 331 -14.24 21.49 -7.87
N MET A 332 -14.86 22.22 -8.82
CA MET A 332 -16.16 21.87 -9.40
C MET A 332 -16.09 21.92 -10.92
N TRP A 333 -16.49 20.84 -11.56
CA TRP A 333 -16.44 20.62 -13.01
C TRP A 333 -17.84 20.48 -13.58
N SER A 334 -18.05 21.07 -14.74
CA SER A 334 -19.23 20.80 -15.57
C SER A 334 -19.01 19.59 -16.48
N ASP A 335 -20.10 19.05 -16.98
CA ASP A 335 -20.07 18.12 -18.12
C ASP A 335 -19.79 18.90 -19.41
N GLY A 336 -18.54 18.87 -19.88
CA GLY A 336 -18.10 19.62 -21.04
C GLY A 336 -17.91 21.13 -20.77
N ARG A 337 -18.26 21.97 -21.78
CA ARG A 337 -18.04 23.42 -21.76
C ARG A 337 -19.18 24.23 -21.15
N GLN A 338 -20.21 23.61 -20.61
CA GLN A 338 -21.36 24.32 -20.03
C GLN A 338 -20.93 25.10 -18.79
N VAL A 339 -21.10 26.41 -18.84
CA VAL A 339 -20.73 27.28 -17.73
C VAL A 339 -21.75 27.17 -16.61
N HIS A 340 -21.29 26.88 -15.42
CA HIS A 340 -22.07 27.13 -14.21
C HIS A 340 -21.58 28.40 -13.50
N LYS A 341 -22.51 29.14 -12.93
CA LYS A 341 -22.20 30.28 -12.04
C LYS A 341 -22.24 29.84 -10.58
N THR A 342 -21.59 30.58 -9.72
CA THR A 342 -21.53 30.27 -8.29
C THR A 342 -21.65 31.53 -7.44
N ARG A 343 -22.05 31.35 -6.18
CA ARG A 343 -21.98 32.39 -5.15
C ARG A 343 -21.83 31.78 -3.76
N VAL A 344 -21.31 32.57 -2.85
CA VAL A 344 -21.27 32.24 -1.42
C VAL A 344 -22.60 32.58 -0.79
N VAL A 345 -23.13 31.69 0.05
CA VAL A 345 -24.36 31.90 0.82
C VAL A 345 -24.14 31.63 2.30
N ILE A 346 -24.77 32.42 3.18
CA ILE A 346 -24.80 32.19 4.62
C ILE A 346 -26.24 32.10 5.05
N ILE A 347 -26.62 31.03 5.72
CA ILE A 347 -27.95 30.83 6.27
C ILE A 347 -27.91 30.68 7.77
N ASN A 348 -28.99 31.06 8.41
CA ASN A 348 -29.25 30.77 9.80
C ASN A 348 -29.68 29.28 9.93
N ARG A 349 -28.93 28.50 10.71
CA ARG A 349 -29.18 27.08 10.87
C ARG A 349 -30.54 26.74 11.48
N SER A 350 -31.05 27.61 12.37
CA SER A 350 -32.30 27.35 13.11
C SER A 350 -33.54 27.68 12.30
N SER A 351 -33.50 28.80 11.54
CA SER A 351 -34.62 29.28 10.75
C SER A 351 -34.59 28.84 9.27
N GLY A 352 -33.43 28.42 8.76
CA GLY A 352 -33.21 28.17 7.34
C GLY A 352 -33.19 29.44 6.48
N MET A 353 -33.24 30.63 7.10
CA MET A 353 -33.28 31.89 6.34
C MET A 353 -31.91 32.25 5.78
N LEU A 354 -31.88 32.69 4.54
CA LEU A 354 -30.73 33.30 3.89
C LEU A 354 -30.46 34.65 4.53
N GLU A 355 -29.26 34.83 5.09
CA GLU A 355 -28.86 36.07 5.77
C GLU A 355 -27.79 36.84 4.98
N TYR A 356 -27.02 36.13 4.12
CA TYR A 356 -26.06 36.74 3.24
C TYR A 356 -25.96 35.94 1.91
N ALA A 357 -25.79 36.66 0.80
CA ALA A 357 -25.42 36.09 -0.48
C ALA A 357 -24.45 37.05 -1.18
N SER A 358 -23.32 36.53 -1.64
CA SER A 358 -22.40 37.27 -2.52
C SER A 358 -23.05 37.50 -3.89
N PRO A 359 -22.48 38.37 -4.75
CA PRO A 359 -22.82 38.40 -6.16
C PRO A 359 -22.68 37.00 -6.79
N VAL A 360 -23.51 36.71 -7.80
CA VAL A 360 -23.34 35.51 -8.64
C VAL A 360 -22.21 35.75 -9.62
N ILE A 361 -21.23 34.87 -9.61
CA ILE A 361 -20.03 34.95 -10.44
C ILE A 361 -19.94 33.73 -11.37
N GLY A 362 -19.40 33.92 -12.56
CA GLY A 362 -19.22 32.88 -13.56
C GLY A 362 -17.83 32.96 -14.18
N VAL A 363 -17.74 33.01 -15.49
CA VAL A 363 -16.47 33.18 -16.18
C VAL A 363 -15.84 34.51 -15.85
N PHE A 364 -14.61 34.49 -15.40
CA PHE A 364 -13.79 35.67 -15.19
C PHE A 364 -12.80 35.86 -16.34
N PRO A 365 -12.37 37.10 -16.62
CA PRO A 365 -11.26 37.35 -17.54
C PRO A 365 -10.02 36.53 -17.13
N GLU A 366 -9.23 36.09 -18.11
CA GLU A 366 -8.13 35.15 -17.96
C GLU A 366 -7.10 35.48 -16.86
N ASP A 367 -7.00 36.76 -16.45
CA ASP A 367 -6.03 37.24 -15.46
C ASP A 367 -6.70 37.72 -14.14
N SER A 368 -7.93 37.37 -13.87
CA SER A 368 -8.64 37.91 -12.72
C SER A 368 -9.24 36.81 -11.83
N VAL A 369 -9.26 37.08 -10.52
CA VAL A 369 -9.92 36.26 -9.51
C VAL A 369 -10.94 37.12 -8.75
N TYR A 370 -12.01 36.49 -8.26
CA TYR A 370 -12.93 37.15 -7.35
C TYR A 370 -12.50 36.84 -5.90
N CYS A 371 -12.32 37.89 -5.10
CA CYS A 371 -11.99 37.73 -3.70
C CYS A 371 -13.15 38.26 -2.84
N LEU A 372 -13.72 37.38 -2.02
CA LEU A 372 -14.66 37.74 -0.94
C LEU A 372 -13.88 37.73 0.38
N SER A 373 -13.71 38.89 0.98
CA SER A 373 -12.92 39.03 2.22
C SER A 373 -13.70 39.79 3.29
N SER A 374 -13.46 39.45 4.56
CA SER A 374 -13.97 40.17 5.69
C SER A 374 -13.42 41.60 5.82
N GLU A 375 -12.37 41.94 5.08
CA GLU A 375 -11.81 43.31 5.03
C GLU A 375 -12.56 44.20 4.05
N THR A 376 -13.07 43.60 2.95
CA THR A 376 -13.67 44.34 1.82
C THR A 376 -15.19 44.25 1.79
N ASP A 377 -15.79 43.20 2.36
CA ASP A 377 -17.23 43.00 2.42
C ASP A 377 -17.70 43.01 3.89
N SER A 378 -18.31 44.15 4.29
CA SER A 378 -18.79 44.37 5.68
C SER A 378 -19.98 43.49 6.05
N ALA A 379 -20.74 43.00 5.06
CA ALA A 379 -21.88 42.10 5.33
C ALA A 379 -21.36 40.66 5.57
N PHE A 380 -20.40 40.18 4.78
CA PHE A 380 -19.71 38.91 5.05
C PHE A 380 -18.98 38.96 6.41
N ALA A 381 -18.32 40.08 6.69
CA ALA A 381 -17.56 40.31 7.91
C ALA A 381 -18.40 40.23 9.22
N GLN A 382 -19.72 40.29 9.14
CA GLN A 382 -20.61 40.06 10.30
C GLN A 382 -20.58 38.61 10.76
N TYR A 383 -20.35 37.67 9.86
CA TYR A 383 -20.45 36.23 10.10
C TYR A 383 -19.11 35.53 10.14
N TYR A 384 -18.14 35.95 9.27
CA TYR A 384 -16.84 35.30 9.09
C TYR A 384 -15.68 36.29 9.14
N THR A 385 -14.50 35.80 9.58
CA THR A 385 -13.20 36.44 9.33
C THR A 385 -12.44 35.59 8.32
N GLY A 386 -11.58 36.24 7.52
CA GLY A 386 -10.80 35.59 6.48
C GLY A 386 -11.35 35.85 5.08
N GLU A 387 -11.03 34.95 4.16
CA GLU A 387 -11.31 35.16 2.74
C GLU A 387 -11.72 33.88 2.01
N MET A 388 -12.39 34.07 0.86
CA MET A 388 -12.73 33.06 -0.13
C MET A 388 -12.37 33.60 -1.51
N ILE A 389 -11.52 32.88 -2.23
CA ILE A 389 -11.01 33.27 -3.55
C ILE A 389 -11.57 32.33 -4.60
N PHE A 390 -12.11 32.88 -5.67
CA PHE A 390 -12.67 32.14 -6.80
C PHE A 390 -11.88 32.39 -8.06
N ALA A 391 -11.64 31.30 -8.80
CA ALA A 391 -11.14 31.30 -10.18
C ALA A 391 -11.96 30.36 -11.06
N SER A 392 -11.93 30.54 -12.36
CA SER A 392 -12.52 29.61 -13.31
C SER A 392 -11.75 29.58 -14.61
N ALA A 393 -11.78 28.41 -15.28
CA ALA A 393 -11.11 28.20 -16.55
C ALA A 393 -11.84 27.13 -17.38
N PHE A 394 -11.50 27.08 -18.68
CA PHE A 394 -11.77 25.91 -19.49
C PHE A 394 -10.50 25.07 -19.54
N GLU A 395 -10.54 23.93 -18.90
CA GLU A 395 -9.38 23.06 -18.77
C GLU A 395 -9.49 21.82 -19.67
N PRO A 396 -8.34 21.33 -20.19
CA PRO A 396 -8.34 20.10 -20.98
C PRO A 396 -9.00 18.96 -20.24
N SER A 397 -9.85 18.23 -20.93
CA SER A 397 -10.56 17.06 -20.45
C SER A 397 -10.29 15.90 -21.38
N PHE A 398 -10.89 14.75 -21.07
CA PHE A 398 -10.81 13.54 -21.86
C PHE A 398 -11.10 13.83 -23.35
N ALA A 399 -10.12 13.57 -24.21
CA ALA A 399 -10.32 13.51 -25.65
C ALA A 399 -10.43 12.03 -26.04
N GLU A 400 -11.47 11.66 -26.80
CA GLU A 400 -11.53 10.35 -27.44
C GLU A 400 -10.23 10.04 -28.18
N GLU A 401 -9.83 8.76 -28.21
CA GLU A 401 -8.59 8.32 -28.87
C GLU A 401 -8.44 8.95 -30.26
N GLY A 402 -7.37 9.73 -30.44
CA GLY A 402 -7.01 10.32 -31.73
C GLY A 402 -7.34 11.81 -31.90
N LEU A 403 -7.97 12.46 -30.94
CA LEU A 403 -8.16 13.93 -30.97
C LEU A 403 -6.97 14.61 -30.29
N SER A 404 -6.26 15.45 -31.04
CA SER A 404 -5.31 16.42 -30.48
C SER A 404 -6.05 17.39 -29.55
N PHE A 405 -5.37 17.90 -28.50
CA PHE A 405 -5.87 18.96 -27.65
C PHE A 405 -6.47 20.10 -28.49
N GLY A 406 -7.79 20.07 -28.66
CA GLY A 406 -8.55 21.10 -29.36
C GLY A 406 -9.47 21.82 -28.40
N GLU A 407 -9.93 23.01 -28.75
CA GLU A 407 -10.86 23.81 -27.94
C GLU A 407 -12.14 23.04 -27.58
N ASP A 408 -12.51 22.00 -28.35
CA ASP A 408 -13.74 21.21 -28.17
C ASP A 408 -13.60 20.12 -27.09
N ALA A 409 -12.37 19.80 -26.62
CA ALA A 409 -12.11 18.77 -25.60
C ALA A 409 -11.84 19.38 -24.22
N SER A 410 -12.44 20.50 -23.87
CA SER A 410 -12.28 21.14 -22.57
C SER A 410 -13.55 21.14 -21.75
N ARG A 411 -13.40 21.03 -20.43
CA ARG A 411 -14.49 21.15 -19.44
C ARG A 411 -14.41 22.50 -18.73
N TYR A 412 -15.55 23.06 -18.36
CA TYR A 412 -15.55 24.24 -17.52
C TYR A 412 -15.28 23.83 -16.07
N HIS A 413 -14.25 24.43 -15.49
CA HIS A 413 -13.79 24.24 -14.12
C HIS A 413 -13.95 25.51 -13.32
N SER A 414 -14.52 25.44 -12.14
CA SER A 414 -14.57 26.50 -11.15
C SER A 414 -13.91 26.06 -9.85
N TYR A 415 -13.12 26.95 -9.26
CA TYR A 415 -12.26 26.63 -8.14
C TYR A 415 -12.42 27.69 -7.02
N TRP A 416 -12.78 27.23 -5.84
CA TRP A 416 -12.81 28.03 -4.63
C TRP A 416 -11.69 27.61 -3.68
N VAL A 417 -10.85 28.56 -3.26
CA VAL A 417 -9.94 28.42 -2.12
C VAL A 417 -10.47 29.26 -0.98
N PHE A 418 -10.42 28.76 0.23
CA PHE A 418 -10.96 29.47 1.38
C PHE A 418 -10.17 29.22 2.66
N ASP A 419 -9.98 30.29 3.43
CA ASP A 419 -9.62 30.30 4.83
C ASP A 419 -10.55 31.27 5.56
N ALA A 420 -11.64 30.74 6.10
CA ALA A 420 -12.67 31.53 6.72
C ALA A 420 -13.10 30.94 8.07
N THR A 421 -13.04 31.75 9.12
CA THR A 421 -13.42 31.36 10.48
C THR A 421 -14.73 32.03 10.89
N SER A 422 -15.70 31.23 11.33
CA SER A 422 -17.00 31.75 11.81
C SER A 422 -16.85 32.54 13.09
N LYS A 423 -17.41 33.74 13.09
CA LYS A 423 -17.50 34.64 14.28
C LYS A 423 -18.69 34.33 15.16
N VAL A 424 -19.74 33.75 14.61
CA VAL A 424 -21.02 33.54 15.25
C VAL A 424 -21.48 32.09 15.09
N THR A 425 -21.98 31.50 16.15
CA THR A 425 -22.53 30.16 16.12
C THR A 425 -23.92 30.15 15.47
N GLY A 426 -24.26 29.02 14.85
CA GLY A 426 -25.59 28.84 14.27
C GLY A 426 -25.76 29.38 12.84
N HIS A 427 -24.65 29.75 12.17
CA HIS A 427 -24.63 30.14 10.76
C HIS A 427 -23.88 29.12 9.95
N LEU A 428 -24.38 28.80 8.76
CA LEU A 428 -23.82 27.83 7.84
C LEU A 428 -23.32 28.55 6.61
N LEU A 429 -22.04 28.29 6.26
CA LEU A 429 -21.40 28.75 5.04
C LEU A 429 -21.65 27.71 3.94
N GLY A 430 -22.08 28.13 2.79
CA GLY A 430 -22.32 27.29 1.64
C GLY A 430 -21.93 27.93 0.33
N LEU A 431 -21.88 27.07 -0.69
CA LEU A 431 -21.78 27.45 -2.09
C LEU A 431 -23.10 27.13 -2.78
N GLN A 432 -23.56 28.07 -3.61
CA GLN A 432 -24.71 27.84 -4.48
C GLN A 432 -24.23 27.94 -5.92
N TYR A 433 -24.55 26.92 -6.70
CA TYR A 433 -24.27 26.84 -8.14
C TYR A 433 -25.55 27.10 -8.92
N VAL A 434 -25.43 27.79 -10.06
CA VAL A 434 -26.52 28.18 -10.93
C VAL A 434 -26.19 27.78 -12.36
N ALA A 435 -27.04 27.00 -12.98
CA ALA A 435 -26.86 26.58 -14.37
C ALA A 435 -27.18 27.68 -15.36
N GLU A 436 -26.34 27.84 -16.39
CA GLU A 436 -26.67 28.60 -17.61
C GLU A 436 -27.38 27.69 -18.63
N GLU A 437 -26.98 26.43 -18.69
CA GLU A 437 -27.53 25.37 -19.53
C GLU A 437 -27.62 24.07 -18.70
N ALA A 438 -28.26 23.04 -19.24
CA ALA A 438 -28.29 21.74 -18.58
C ALA A 438 -26.87 21.17 -18.49
N THR A 439 -26.45 20.74 -17.30
CA THR A 439 -25.11 20.18 -17.05
C THR A 439 -25.12 19.29 -15.82
N ASP A 440 -24.26 18.29 -15.82
CA ASP A 440 -23.91 17.57 -14.61
C ASP A 440 -22.72 18.29 -13.93
N LEU A 441 -22.86 18.54 -12.65
CA LEU A 441 -21.82 19.07 -11.80
C LEU A 441 -21.20 17.94 -11.00
N VAL A 442 -19.89 17.82 -11.11
CA VAL A 442 -19.10 16.93 -10.28
C VAL A 442 -17.98 17.71 -9.62
N GLY A 443 -17.66 17.41 -8.37
CA GLY A 443 -16.59 18.15 -7.70
C GLY A 443 -16.14 17.51 -6.41
N TRP A 444 -14.98 18.02 -5.96
CA TRP A 444 -14.30 17.52 -4.77
C TRP A 444 -13.93 18.67 -3.85
N CYS A 445 -13.88 18.37 -2.57
CA CYS A 445 -13.32 19.27 -1.58
C CYS A 445 -12.27 18.56 -0.75
N THR A 446 -11.38 19.33 -0.10
CA THR A 446 -10.30 18.77 0.71
C THR A 446 -9.89 19.71 1.85
N LYS A 447 -8.89 19.30 2.62
CA LYS A 447 -8.27 20.02 3.72
C LYS A 447 -9.21 20.27 4.90
N ASN A 448 -9.73 19.17 5.45
CA ASN A 448 -10.61 19.18 6.63
C ASN A 448 -12.02 19.79 6.41
N THR A 449 -12.40 20.01 5.16
CA THR A 449 -13.74 20.50 4.82
C THR A 449 -14.43 19.54 3.84
N TYR A 450 -15.71 19.33 3.98
CA TYR A 450 -16.51 18.52 3.07
C TYR A 450 -17.95 19.02 2.92
N PHE A 451 -18.64 18.53 1.89
CA PHE A 451 -20.01 18.90 1.53
C PHE A 451 -21.02 18.29 2.51
N TYR A 452 -21.94 19.12 2.99
CA TYR A 452 -22.90 18.66 3.99
C TYR A 452 -24.26 19.31 3.86
N THR A 453 -25.36 18.62 4.23
CA THR A 453 -26.73 19.13 4.15
C THR A 453 -27.19 19.83 5.41
N PHE A 454 -26.60 19.52 6.57
CA PHE A 454 -27.10 19.91 7.91
C PHE A 454 -28.58 19.57 8.16
N GLY A 455 -29.15 18.63 7.37
CA GLY A 455 -30.54 18.20 7.48
C GLY A 455 -31.56 19.05 6.71
N PHE A 456 -31.10 19.89 5.77
CA PHE A 456 -31.99 20.62 4.86
C PHE A 456 -32.29 19.81 3.61
N ASP A 457 -33.58 19.59 3.28
CA ASP A 457 -34.03 18.75 2.15
C ASP A 457 -33.70 19.34 0.77
N ASN A 458 -33.56 20.66 0.68
CA ASN A 458 -33.26 21.41 -0.55
C ASN A 458 -31.75 21.67 -0.76
N VAL A 459 -30.90 20.97 0.00
CA VAL A 459 -29.45 21.09 -0.04
C VAL A 459 -28.86 19.75 -0.43
N THR A 460 -27.88 19.74 -1.33
CA THR A 460 -27.14 18.55 -1.74
C THR A 460 -25.88 18.40 -0.88
N GLY A 461 -25.73 17.27 -0.27
CA GLY A 461 -24.50 16.90 0.46
C GLY A 461 -23.52 16.17 -0.43
N GLY A 462 -22.34 15.87 0.13
CA GLY A 462 -21.35 15.03 -0.53
C GLY A 462 -21.58 13.55 -0.29
N SER A 463 -20.73 12.76 -0.95
CA SER A 463 -20.65 11.30 -0.90
C SER A 463 -19.18 10.88 -0.73
N PRO A 464 -18.88 9.73 -0.10
CA PRO A 464 -17.57 9.11 -0.18
C PRO A 464 -17.35 8.31 -1.48
N ILE A 465 -18.41 8.03 -2.25
CA ILE A 465 -18.30 7.36 -3.56
C ILE A 465 -17.68 8.35 -4.55
N GLY A 466 -16.61 7.93 -5.23
CA GLY A 466 -15.82 8.80 -6.11
C GLY A 466 -14.68 9.52 -5.37
N SER A 467 -14.39 9.12 -4.10
CA SER A 467 -13.28 9.69 -3.31
C SER A 467 -11.89 9.24 -3.77
N ILE A 468 -11.81 8.46 -4.83
CA ILE A 468 -10.52 8.06 -5.41
C ILE A 468 -9.68 9.29 -5.76
N SER A 469 -8.38 9.26 -5.46
CA SER A 469 -7.46 10.34 -5.83
C SER A 469 -7.39 10.49 -7.35
N ASP A 470 -7.36 11.73 -7.85
CA ASP A 470 -7.21 12.05 -9.28
C ASP A 470 -6.03 11.29 -9.90
N LEU A 471 -4.88 11.31 -9.24
CA LEU A 471 -3.65 10.66 -9.74
C LEU A 471 -3.82 9.13 -9.90
N ALA A 472 -4.65 8.51 -9.07
CA ALA A 472 -4.93 7.08 -9.11
C ALA A 472 -5.91 6.69 -10.23
N THR A 473 -6.38 7.65 -11.03
CA THR A 473 -7.26 7.42 -12.18
C THR A 473 -6.52 7.20 -13.49
N SER A 474 -5.20 7.49 -13.58
CA SER A 474 -4.38 7.20 -14.78
C SER A 474 -4.46 5.73 -15.19
N ASP A 475 -4.43 5.47 -16.50
CA ASP A 475 -4.50 4.12 -17.06
C ASP A 475 -3.18 3.34 -16.93
N SER A 476 -2.08 4.03 -16.65
CA SER A 476 -0.73 3.44 -16.55
C SER A 476 -0.27 3.19 -15.12
N VAL A 477 -1.13 3.45 -14.11
CA VAL A 477 -0.81 3.20 -12.71
C VAL A 477 -1.53 1.99 -12.14
N VAL A 478 -1.00 1.45 -11.06
CA VAL A 478 -1.70 0.50 -10.20
C VAL A 478 -2.20 1.25 -8.96
N ALA A 479 -3.52 1.43 -8.85
CA ALA A 479 -4.18 2.13 -7.76
C ALA A 479 -4.49 1.17 -6.60
N VAL A 480 -4.03 1.48 -5.38
CA VAL A 480 -4.06 0.56 -4.26
C VAL A 480 -4.90 1.08 -3.10
N GLY A 481 -5.96 0.35 -2.76
CA GLY A 481 -6.77 0.54 -1.57
C GLY A 481 -6.18 -0.16 -0.33
N ALA A 482 -6.79 0.05 0.83
CA ALA A 482 -6.31 -0.44 2.10
C ALA A 482 -7.29 -1.40 2.79
N TYR A 483 -6.75 -2.46 3.41
CA TYR A 483 -7.50 -3.26 4.37
C TYR A 483 -6.73 -3.45 5.69
N SER A 484 -7.44 -3.87 6.75
CA SER A 484 -6.88 -4.06 8.08
C SER A 484 -6.34 -5.47 8.27
N THR A 485 -5.19 -5.58 8.97
CA THR A 485 -4.59 -6.87 9.33
C THR A 485 -4.49 -7.11 10.83
N ARG A 486 -4.87 -6.13 11.67
CA ARG A 486 -4.83 -6.23 13.13
C ARG A 486 -5.89 -5.37 13.80
N PHE A 487 -6.20 -5.67 15.05
CA PHE A 487 -7.12 -4.89 15.88
C PHE A 487 -6.42 -4.19 17.05
N SER A 488 -5.12 -4.47 17.27
CA SER A 488 -4.30 -3.84 18.33
C SER A 488 -2.81 -3.94 18.04
N TYR A 489 -2.03 -3.12 18.72
CA TYR A 489 -0.57 -3.23 18.79
C TYR A 489 -0.06 -2.85 20.18
N VAL A 490 1.19 -3.20 20.46
CA VAL A 490 1.88 -2.84 21.71
C VAL A 490 2.98 -1.84 21.37
N ASP A 491 3.01 -0.70 22.09
CA ASP A 491 4.05 0.32 21.92
C ASP A 491 5.33 -0.03 22.67
N TYR A 492 6.38 0.78 22.50
CA TYR A 492 7.69 0.60 23.13
C TYR A 492 7.66 0.63 24.67
N ARG A 493 6.59 1.15 25.26
CA ARG A 493 6.35 1.19 26.72
C ARG A 493 5.65 -0.07 27.24
N GLY A 494 5.26 -0.97 26.34
CA GLY A 494 4.46 -2.16 26.65
C GLY A 494 2.95 -1.87 26.78
N VAL A 495 2.47 -0.71 26.34
CA VAL A 495 1.06 -0.34 26.38
C VAL A 495 0.35 -0.90 25.15
N THR A 496 -0.75 -1.61 25.38
CA THR A 496 -1.61 -2.11 24.28
C THR A 496 -2.56 -1.02 23.81
N HIS A 497 -2.49 -0.70 22.53
CA HIS A 497 -3.40 0.19 21.83
C HIS A 497 -4.40 -0.61 21.03
N PHE A 498 -5.70 -0.42 21.31
CA PHE A 498 -6.78 -1.02 20.52
C PHE A 498 -7.21 -0.07 19.40
N LEU A 499 -7.30 -0.61 18.20
CA LEU A 499 -7.65 0.15 17.00
C LEU A 499 -9.16 0.25 16.89
N THR A 500 -9.66 1.45 16.71
CA THR A 500 -11.07 1.68 16.45
C THR A 500 -11.40 1.45 14.98
N ARG A 501 -12.57 0.88 14.67
CA ARG A 501 -13.02 0.62 13.29
C ARG A 501 -12.04 -0.26 12.49
N SER A 502 -11.41 -1.24 13.15
CA SER A 502 -10.41 -2.12 12.54
C SER A 502 -10.71 -3.56 12.92
N ASN A 503 -11.06 -4.38 11.94
CA ASN A 503 -11.14 -5.83 12.06
C ASN A 503 -10.17 -6.46 11.06
N PRO A 504 -9.34 -7.42 11.47
CA PRO A 504 -8.45 -8.10 10.55
C PRO A 504 -9.20 -8.74 9.38
N GLY A 505 -8.80 -8.42 8.17
CA GLY A 505 -9.41 -8.88 6.93
C GLY A 505 -10.49 -7.95 6.37
N ASP A 506 -11.01 -6.97 7.12
CA ASP A 506 -12.00 -6.02 6.62
C ASP A 506 -11.34 -4.83 5.90
N ILE A 507 -12.08 -4.21 4.98
CA ILE A 507 -11.65 -2.98 4.30
C ILE A 507 -11.40 -1.87 5.32
N ALA A 508 -10.31 -1.12 5.16
CA ALA A 508 -10.04 0.03 6.00
C ALA A 508 -11.08 1.13 5.76
N TYR A 509 -11.62 1.67 6.83
CA TYR A 509 -12.74 2.60 6.77
C TYR A 509 -12.45 3.85 5.92
N PHE A 510 -11.20 4.29 5.93
CA PHE A 510 -10.71 5.47 5.22
C PHE A 510 -10.38 5.21 3.74
N SER A 511 -10.21 3.94 3.31
CA SER A 511 -9.79 3.63 1.94
C SER A 511 -10.72 4.24 0.91
N SER A 512 -10.20 5.17 0.11
CA SER A 512 -10.91 5.83 -0.99
C SER A 512 -11.29 4.84 -2.09
N TYR A 513 -12.40 5.11 -2.76
CA TYR A 513 -12.99 4.19 -3.72
C TYR A 513 -14.01 4.87 -4.63
N GLY A 514 -14.48 4.10 -5.59
CA GLY A 514 -15.60 4.43 -6.47
C GLY A 514 -15.15 4.51 -7.93
N PRO A 515 -16.10 4.62 -8.85
CA PRO A 515 -15.76 4.86 -10.24
C PRO A 515 -15.09 6.23 -10.37
N ASP A 516 -14.12 6.33 -11.28
CA ASP A 516 -13.66 7.61 -11.80
C ASP A 516 -14.74 8.22 -12.72
N GLU A 517 -14.51 9.41 -13.23
CA GLU A 517 -15.47 10.12 -14.10
C GLU A 517 -15.72 9.42 -15.44
N ARG A 518 -14.90 8.44 -15.83
CA ARG A 518 -15.11 7.56 -16.98
C ARG A 518 -15.94 6.31 -16.65
N GLY A 519 -16.29 6.13 -15.38
CA GLY A 519 -16.98 4.94 -14.89
C GLY A 519 -16.06 3.73 -14.61
N ILE A 520 -14.74 3.91 -14.66
CA ILE A 520 -13.77 2.85 -14.36
C ILE A 520 -13.71 2.63 -12.85
N SER A 521 -13.91 1.39 -12.41
CA SER A 521 -13.86 1.04 -10.99
C SER A 521 -12.44 1.14 -10.43
N ARG A 522 -12.28 1.82 -9.30
CA ARG A 522 -11.04 2.00 -8.54
C ARG A 522 -11.28 1.74 -7.04
N PRO A 523 -10.29 1.26 -6.27
CA PRO A 523 -8.90 0.92 -6.65
C PRO A 523 -8.85 -0.35 -7.52
N ASP A 524 -7.66 -0.66 -8.08
CA ASP A 524 -7.41 -1.91 -8.80
C ASP A 524 -7.49 -3.13 -7.87
N LEU A 525 -6.87 -3.00 -6.68
CA LEU A 525 -6.88 -4.02 -5.63
C LEU A 525 -6.63 -3.35 -4.27
N CYS A 526 -6.77 -4.12 -3.19
CA CYS A 526 -6.44 -3.69 -1.84
C CYS A 526 -5.26 -4.48 -1.27
N ALA A 527 -4.42 -3.81 -0.48
CA ALA A 527 -3.33 -4.43 0.28
C ALA A 527 -3.39 -4.01 1.76
N PRO A 528 -2.63 -4.66 2.66
CA PRO A 528 -2.53 -4.22 4.04
C PRO A 528 -2.15 -2.75 4.15
N GLY A 529 -2.95 -1.94 4.87
CA GLY A 529 -2.71 -0.49 4.97
C GLY A 529 -3.12 0.12 6.29
N GLN A 530 -3.85 -0.60 7.13
CA GLN A 530 -4.22 -0.09 8.44
C GLN A 530 -3.29 -0.63 9.52
N SER A 531 -2.56 0.31 10.17
CA SER A 531 -1.66 0.06 11.30
C SER A 531 -0.50 -0.88 10.97
N LEU A 532 0.26 -0.52 9.94
CA LEU A 532 1.48 -1.19 9.55
C LEU A 532 2.67 -0.70 10.38
N PHE A 533 3.64 -1.60 10.58
CA PHE A 533 4.88 -1.36 11.31
C PHE A 533 6.02 -1.20 10.34
N SER A 534 6.76 -0.11 10.42
CA SER A 534 7.97 0.09 9.60
C SER A 534 8.91 1.10 10.25
N SER A 535 10.02 1.41 9.57
CA SER A 535 11.04 2.34 10.02
C SER A 535 10.54 3.78 10.10
N ALA A 536 11.12 4.58 10.99
CA ALA A 536 10.87 6.01 11.13
C ALA A 536 12.14 6.80 10.85
N ASN A 537 11.99 8.03 10.41
CA ASN A 537 13.11 8.95 10.17
C ASN A 537 13.76 9.33 11.51
N ARG A 538 15.05 9.06 11.67
CA ARG A 538 15.84 9.40 12.88
C ARG A 538 15.87 10.90 13.16
N TYR A 539 15.69 11.71 12.14
CA TYR A 539 15.79 13.17 12.19
C TYR A 539 14.44 13.86 12.36
N ASP A 540 13.33 13.10 12.46
CA ASP A 540 11.99 13.66 12.64
C ASP A 540 11.82 14.24 14.05
N GLU A 541 11.85 15.57 14.13
CA GLU A 541 11.72 16.33 15.39
C GLU A 541 10.26 16.43 15.88
N LYS A 542 9.29 16.17 14.99
CA LYS A 542 7.85 16.29 15.29
C LYS A 542 7.17 14.95 15.56
N SER A 543 7.91 13.83 15.49
CA SER A 543 7.31 12.51 15.61
C SER A 543 6.59 12.33 16.95
N ASN A 544 5.31 11.95 16.86
CA ASN A 544 4.55 11.55 18.04
C ASN A 544 5.00 10.16 18.49
N ARG A 545 5.70 10.10 19.62
CA ARG A 545 6.21 8.84 20.20
C ARG A 545 5.12 7.87 20.67
N ASP A 546 3.86 8.27 20.66
CA ASP A 546 2.75 7.41 21.08
C ASP A 546 2.54 6.22 20.11
N ASN A 547 3.00 6.35 18.85
CA ASN A 547 2.96 5.30 17.85
C ASN A 547 4.29 4.53 17.71
N TRP A 548 5.28 4.76 18.57
CA TRP A 548 6.57 4.12 18.49
C TRP A 548 6.53 2.67 18.98
N LEU A 549 7.25 1.80 18.25
CA LEU A 549 7.40 0.38 18.57
C LEU A 549 8.72 0.10 19.31
N GLY A 550 9.70 0.98 19.18
CA GLY A 550 11.04 0.86 19.75
C GLY A 550 12.11 1.15 18.71
N ASP A 551 13.38 1.05 19.15
CA ASP A 551 14.55 1.33 18.35
C ASP A 551 15.41 0.08 18.17
N ILE A 552 16.06 -0.06 17.01
CA ILE A 552 17.24 -0.91 16.86
C ILE A 552 18.46 -0.06 17.17
N ILE A 553 19.31 -0.51 18.10
CA ILE A 553 20.54 0.17 18.47
C ILE A 553 21.73 -0.51 17.79
N VAL A 554 22.49 0.26 17.01
CA VAL A 554 23.74 -0.18 16.40
C VAL A 554 24.85 0.82 16.77
N GLY A 555 25.78 0.37 17.58
CA GLY A 555 26.76 1.27 18.19
C GLY A 555 26.09 2.29 19.09
N GLU A 556 26.26 3.58 18.79
CA GLU A 556 25.62 4.71 19.49
C GLU A 556 24.37 5.24 18.77
N GLN A 557 24.01 4.69 17.59
CA GLN A 557 22.89 5.14 16.78
C GLN A 557 21.62 4.35 17.11
N ALA A 558 20.50 5.08 17.24
CA ALA A 558 19.16 4.53 17.39
C ALA A 558 18.39 4.66 16.09
N TYR A 559 17.78 3.56 15.65
CA TYR A 559 17.00 3.48 14.42
C TYR A 559 15.54 3.17 14.79
N PRO A 560 14.67 4.19 14.76
CA PRO A 560 13.32 4.06 15.28
C PRO A 560 12.37 3.32 14.32
N TYR A 561 11.35 2.69 14.92
CA TYR A 561 10.24 2.05 14.24
C TYR A 561 8.92 2.51 14.84
N TYR A 562 7.90 2.69 13.98
CA TYR A 562 6.58 3.15 14.44
C TYR A 562 5.44 2.53 13.64
N VAL A 563 4.21 2.79 14.12
CA VAL A 563 2.96 2.37 13.48
C VAL A 563 2.41 3.51 12.66
N ASN A 564 2.04 3.24 11.41
CA ASN A 564 1.34 4.18 10.56
C ASN A 564 0.17 3.51 9.81
N GLN A 565 -0.77 4.29 9.29
CA GLN A 565 -1.92 3.80 8.54
C GLN A 565 -2.28 4.74 7.40
N GLY A 566 -2.85 4.17 6.34
CA GLY A 566 -3.25 4.86 5.12
C GLY A 566 -3.15 3.92 3.93
N THR A 567 -3.77 4.28 2.82
CA THR A 567 -3.49 3.66 1.51
C THR A 567 -2.04 3.89 1.10
N SER A 568 -1.39 4.90 1.68
CA SER A 568 0.05 5.14 1.61
C SER A 568 0.89 3.95 2.10
N MET A 569 0.38 3.12 3.03
CA MET A 569 1.06 1.93 3.54
C MET A 569 0.72 0.69 2.70
N SER A 570 -0.41 0.71 1.98
CA SER A 570 -0.82 -0.36 1.08
C SER A 570 -0.06 -0.34 -0.24
N ALA A 571 0.13 0.83 -0.82
CA ALA A 571 0.85 1.00 -2.09
C ALA A 571 2.25 0.36 -2.06
N PRO A 572 3.10 0.57 -1.04
CA PRO A 572 4.43 -0.04 -0.98
C PRO A 572 4.40 -1.57 -0.83
N MET A 573 3.34 -2.19 -0.30
CA MET A 573 3.16 -3.64 -0.30
C MET A 573 3.02 -4.19 -1.73
N VAL A 574 2.25 -3.48 -2.56
CA VAL A 574 2.07 -3.82 -3.98
C VAL A 574 3.32 -3.49 -4.78
N THR A 575 3.97 -2.36 -4.50
CA THR A 575 5.24 -1.97 -5.13
C THR A 575 6.32 -3.04 -4.93
N GLY A 576 6.51 -3.50 -3.70
CA GLY A 576 7.43 -4.59 -3.40
C GLY A 576 7.06 -5.88 -4.13
N THR A 577 5.77 -6.24 -4.19
CA THR A 577 5.31 -7.43 -4.95
C THR A 577 5.62 -7.31 -6.44
N ILE A 578 5.39 -6.13 -7.04
CA ILE A 578 5.73 -5.87 -8.44
C ILE A 578 7.25 -5.96 -8.66
N ALA A 579 8.07 -5.51 -7.70
CA ALA A 579 9.51 -5.70 -7.78
C ALA A 579 9.90 -7.18 -7.83
N LEU A 580 9.22 -8.06 -7.07
CA LEU A 580 9.42 -9.50 -7.17
C LEU A 580 8.95 -10.05 -8.53
N MET A 581 7.87 -9.54 -9.11
CA MET A 581 7.41 -9.91 -10.46
C MET A 581 8.44 -9.50 -11.52
N LEU A 582 8.98 -8.28 -11.43
CA LEU A 582 9.99 -7.75 -12.35
C LEU A 582 11.35 -8.46 -12.21
N GLN A 583 11.68 -9.00 -11.05
CA GLN A 583 12.86 -9.88 -10.88
C GLN A 583 12.77 -11.11 -11.77
N ILE A 584 11.56 -11.61 -12.05
CA ILE A 584 11.32 -12.81 -12.88
C ILE A 584 11.18 -12.42 -14.34
N ASN A 585 10.38 -11.39 -14.63
CA ASN A 585 10.16 -10.88 -15.97
C ASN A 585 10.34 -9.35 -16.01
N PRO A 586 11.55 -8.88 -16.36
CA PRO A 586 11.88 -7.44 -16.35
C PRO A 586 11.17 -6.63 -17.44
N SER A 587 10.42 -7.27 -18.35
CA SER A 587 9.70 -6.60 -19.44
C SER A 587 8.20 -6.51 -19.26
N LEU A 588 7.67 -6.83 -18.06
CA LEU A 588 6.25 -6.65 -17.77
C LEU A 588 5.85 -5.18 -17.95
N CYS A 589 4.72 -4.95 -18.62
CA CYS A 589 4.16 -3.60 -18.79
C CYS A 589 3.04 -3.33 -17.75
N PRO A 590 2.65 -2.06 -17.51
CA PRO A 590 1.66 -1.70 -16.51
C PRO A 590 0.34 -2.45 -16.63
N SER A 591 -0.19 -2.58 -17.85
CA SER A 591 -1.45 -3.30 -18.09
C SER A 591 -1.33 -4.79 -17.74
N THR A 592 -0.25 -5.45 -18.14
CA THR A 592 0.00 -6.86 -17.82
C THR A 592 0.14 -7.07 -16.30
N VAL A 593 0.88 -6.19 -15.61
CA VAL A 593 1.00 -6.23 -14.14
C VAL A 593 -0.36 -6.12 -13.49
N ARG A 594 -1.18 -5.16 -13.91
CA ARG A 594 -2.53 -4.96 -13.38
C ARG A 594 -3.42 -6.17 -13.63
N ASP A 595 -3.40 -6.73 -14.83
CA ASP A 595 -4.18 -7.93 -15.19
C ASP A 595 -3.79 -9.15 -14.33
N ILE A 596 -2.50 -9.33 -14.08
CA ILE A 596 -2.01 -10.40 -13.20
C ILE A 596 -2.52 -10.20 -11.78
N LEU A 597 -2.37 -9.00 -11.23
CA LEU A 597 -2.85 -8.68 -9.88
C LEU A 597 -4.37 -8.88 -9.77
N HIS A 598 -5.16 -8.44 -10.75
CA HIS A 598 -6.62 -8.64 -10.77
C HIS A 598 -7.03 -10.12 -10.77
N GLN A 599 -6.32 -10.96 -11.53
CA GLN A 599 -6.61 -12.39 -11.65
C GLN A 599 -6.20 -13.20 -10.42
N THR A 600 -5.20 -12.71 -9.68
CA THR A 600 -4.59 -13.46 -8.57
C THR A 600 -5.05 -12.99 -7.19
N CYS A 601 -5.86 -11.95 -7.08
CA CYS A 601 -6.38 -11.45 -5.82
C CYS A 601 -7.14 -12.50 -5.00
N ILE A 602 -6.94 -12.47 -3.68
CA ILE A 602 -7.73 -13.25 -2.73
C ILE A 602 -9.17 -12.70 -2.70
N LYS A 603 -10.15 -13.58 -2.87
CA LYS A 603 -11.60 -13.30 -2.82
C LYS A 603 -12.24 -14.07 -1.66
N ASP A 604 -11.87 -13.70 -0.44
CA ASP A 604 -12.43 -14.28 0.79
C ASP A 604 -13.81 -13.69 1.16
N ALA A 605 -14.37 -14.12 2.28
CA ALA A 605 -15.71 -13.72 2.71
C ALA A 605 -15.88 -12.19 2.89
N PRO A 606 -14.93 -11.42 3.46
CA PRO A 606 -15.00 -9.96 3.50
C PRO A 606 -15.08 -9.32 2.11
N VAL A 607 -14.32 -9.83 1.12
CA VAL A 607 -14.36 -9.34 -0.26
C VAL A 607 -15.70 -9.68 -0.94
N LEU A 608 -16.13 -10.94 -0.85
CA LEU A 608 -17.31 -11.44 -1.55
C LEU A 608 -18.63 -10.87 -0.99
N ASN A 609 -18.68 -10.58 0.31
CA ASN A 609 -19.87 -10.07 0.99
C ASN A 609 -19.82 -8.53 1.21
N GLY A 610 -18.69 -7.90 0.91
CA GLY A 610 -18.50 -6.46 1.06
C GLY A 610 -18.95 -5.66 -0.16
N ASP A 611 -18.75 -4.35 -0.09
CA ASP A 611 -18.96 -3.45 -1.23
C ASP A 611 -17.85 -3.66 -2.27
N ALA A 612 -18.21 -4.19 -3.42
CA ALA A 612 -17.26 -4.50 -4.49
C ALA A 612 -16.50 -3.27 -5.00
N GLN A 613 -17.12 -2.07 -4.95
CA GLN A 613 -16.46 -0.83 -5.38
C GLN A 613 -15.26 -0.47 -4.48
N ARG A 614 -15.30 -0.88 -3.20
CA ARG A 614 -14.23 -0.60 -2.24
C ARG A 614 -13.05 -1.56 -2.35
N TRP A 615 -13.26 -2.77 -2.86
CA TRP A 615 -12.25 -3.81 -2.91
C TRP A 615 -11.46 -3.86 -4.22
N GLY A 616 -11.99 -3.24 -5.30
CA GLY A 616 -11.48 -3.50 -6.64
C GLY A 616 -11.56 -4.99 -6.97
N SER A 617 -10.46 -5.57 -7.41
CA SER A 617 -10.39 -7.00 -7.72
C SER A 617 -10.24 -7.91 -6.49
N GLY A 618 -9.96 -7.36 -5.31
CA GLY A 618 -9.79 -8.10 -4.06
C GLY A 618 -8.51 -7.76 -3.30
N LYS A 619 -8.02 -8.69 -2.48
CA LYS A 619 -6.82 -8.52 -1.67
C LYS A 619 -5.58 -9.02 -2.40
N LEU A 620 -4.45 -8.33 -2.22
CA LEU A 620 -3.15 -8.76 -2.72
C LEU A 620 -2.81 -10.19 -2.28
N ASP A 621 -2.46 -11.03 -3.26
CA ASP A 621 -1.79 -12.34 -3.08
C ASP A 621 -0.48 -12.34 -3.84
N ALA A 622 0.61 -12.02 -3.16
CA ALA A 622 1.93 -11.95 -3.76
C ALA A 622 2.40 -13.30 -4.30
N THR A 623 2.12 -14.40 -3.57
CA THR A 623 2.50 -15.75 -3.98
C THR A 623 1.76 -16.16 -5.26
N ALA A 624 0.46 -15.92 -5.35
CA ALA A 624 -0.30 -16.23 -6.55
C ALA A 624 0.15 -15.40 -7.76
N ALA A 625 0.45 -14.10 -7.54
CA ALA A 625 0.98 -13.23 -8.60
C ALA A 625 2.33 -13.71 -9.13
N ILE A 626 3.26 -14.05 -8.24
CA ILE A 626 4.58 -14.58 -8.61
C ILE A 626 4.44 -15.91 -9.36
N ASN A 627 3.64 -16.84 -8.86
CA ASN A 627 3.39 -18.11 -9.53
C ASN A 627 2.77 -17.93 -10.93
N TYR A 628 1.91 -16.91 -11.09
CA TYR A 628 1.36 -16.58 -12.41
C TYR A 628 2.45 -16.09 -13.37
N VAL A 629 3.32 -15.18 -12.93
CA VAL A 629 4.43 -14.66 -13.75
C VAL A 629 5.36 -15.80 -14.17
N ILE A 630 5.75 -16.67 -13.24
CA ILE A 630 6.60 -17.83 -13.51
C ILE A 630 6.01 -18.69 -14.63
N ARG A 631 4.75 -19.12 -14.46
CA ARG A 631 4.07 -20.01 -15.41
C ARG A 631 3.89 -19.42 -16.80
N ASN A 632 3.84 -18.09 -16.93
CA ASN A 632 3.63 -17.41 -18.19
C ASN A 632 4.92 -16.81 -18.80
N THR A 633 6.01 -16.80 -18.05
CA THR A 633 7.31 -16.33 -18.54
C THR A 633 8.16 -17.47 -19.09
N PHE A 634 8.09 -18.65 -18.47
CA PHE A 634 8.93 -19.78 -18.84
C PHE A 634 8.13 -20.86 -19.58
N LEU A 635 8.75 -21.43 -20.58
CA LEU A 635 8.22 -22.62 -21.26
C LEU A 635 8.29 -23.81 -20.28
N GLN A 636 7.15 -24.43 -20.00
CA GLN A 636 7.10 -25.56 -19.07
C GLN A 636 7.97 -26.71 -19.59
N GLY A 637 8.98 -27.12 -18.80
CA GLY A 637 9.92 -28.17 -19.15
C GLY A 637 11.22 -27.67 -19.79
N ASP A 638 11.34 -26.39 -20.14
CA ASP A 638 12.58 -25.75 -20.56
C ASP A 638 13.45 -25.39 -19.33
N VAL A 639 14.12 -26.36 -18.79
CA VAL A 639 14.90 -26.24 -17.55
C VAL A 639 16.19 -25.44 -17.77
N ASN A 640 16.82 -25.60 -18.94
CA ASN A 640 18.07 -24.94 -19.30
C ASN A 640 17.87 -23.54 -19.91
N ASN A 641 16.61 -23.12 -20.14
CA ASN A 641 16.21 -21.83 -20.71
C ASN A 641 16.77 -21.57 -22.12
N ASP A 642 16.79 -22.61 -22.97
CA ASP A 642 17.20 -22.48 -24.37
C ASP A 642 16.01 -22.32 -25.35
N HIS A 643 14.78 -22.19 -24.81
CA HIS A 643 13.51 -22.07 -25.50
C HIS A 643 13.04 -23.33 -26.25
N GLU A 644 13.64 -24.47 -25.93
CA GLU A 644 13.24 -25.78 -26.45
C GLU A 644 13.05 -26.76 -25.28
N VAL A 645 12.12 -27.70 -25.40
CA VAL A 645 11.91 -28.76 -24.39
C VAL A 645 12.48 -30.06 -24.96
N THR A 646 13.67 -30.45 -24.50
CA THR A 646 14.47 -31.54 -25.07
C THR A 646 15.08 -32.41 -23.97
N ILE A 647 15.85 -33.45 -24.40
CA ILE A 647 16.59 -34.29 -23.47
C ILE A 647 17.71 -33.51 -22.73
N ALA A 648 18.11 -32.34 -23.24
CA ALA A 648 19.06 -31.47 -22.56
C ALA A 648 18.53 -30.96 -21.25
N ASP A 649 17.20 -30.72 -21.16
CA ASP A 649 16.51 -30.27 -19.95
C ASP A 649 16.49 -31.35 -18.88
N VAL A 650 16.40 -32.61 -19.25
CA VAL A 650 16.54 -33.73 -18.30
C VAL A 650 17.94 -33.72 -17.68
N GLY A 651 18.98 -33.41 -18.47
CA GLY A 651 20.35 -33.23 -18.00
C GLY A 651 20.47 -32.03 -17.04
N ALA A 652 19.88 -30.91 -17.40
CA ALA A 652 19.82 -29.70 -16.53
C ALA A 652 19.09 -29.96 -15.20
N LEU A 653 17.92 -30.60 -15.26
CA LEU A 653 17.14 -31.00 -14.09
C LEU A 653 17.92 -31.93 -13.14
N LEU A 654 18.59 -32.96 -13.71
CA LEU A 654 19.48 -33.84 -12.95
C LEU A 654 20.62 -33.06 -12.31
N GLY A 655 21.22 -32.10 -13.04
CA GLY A 655 22.23 -31.20 -12.50
C GLY A 655 21.76 -30.43 -11.30
N ILE A 656 20.56 -29.88 -11.37
CA ILE A 656 19.89 -29.15 -10.24
C ILE A 656 19.66 -30.08 -9.05
N MET A 657 19.12 -31.28 -9.27
CA MET A 657 18.87 -32.27 -8.21
C MET A 657 20.16 -32.72 -7.50
N LEU A 658 21.30 -32.67 -8.22
CA LEU A 658 22.63 -32.97 -7.68
C LEU A 658 23.33 -31.76 -7.05
N GLY A 659 22.66 -30.59 -6.99
CA GLY A 659 23.19 -29.36 -6.42
C GLY A 659 24.12 -28.58 -7.38
N ASN A 660 24.15 -28.92 -8.67
CA ASN A 660 24.99 -28.30 -9.70
C ASN A 660 24.15 -27.38 -10.59
N TRP A 661 23.69 -26.24 -10.08
CA TRP A 661 22.97 -25.24 -10.86
C TRP A 661 23.65 -23.86 -10.78
N PRO A 662 23.40 -22.95 -11.76
CA PRO A 662 23.88 -21.57 -11.68
C PRO A 662 23.23 -20.85 -10.49
N LYS A 663 24.04 -20.48 -9.51
CA LYS A 663 23.52 -19.78 -8.28
C LYS A 663 22.93 -18.40 -8.57
N ASP A 664 23.26 -17.85 -9.74
CA ASP A 664 22.79 -16.54 -10.19
C ASP A 664 21.46 -16.60 -10.97
N ASP A 665 20.99 -17.80 -11.32
CA ASP A 665 19.71 -18.00 -12.00
C ASP A 665 18.61 -18.35 -10.99
N ALA A 666 17.97 -17.33 -10.45
CA ALA A 666 16.87 -17.48 -9.50
C ALA A 666 15.67 -18.28 -10.06
N ALA A 667 15.51 -18.27 -11.37
CA ALA A 667 14.41 -18.95 -12.05
C ALA A 667 14.72 -20.42 -12.37
N ALA A 668 15.98 -20.85 -12.30
CA ALA A 668 16.37 -22.23 -12.65
C ALA A 668 15.62 -23.29 -11.82
N LEU A 669 15.47 -23.05 -10.53
CA LEU A 669 14.74 -23.96 -9.63
C LEU A 669 13.25 -24.00 -9.94
N VAL A 670 12.69 -22.87 -10.36
CA VAL A 670 11.28 -22.78 -10.75
C VAL A 670 11.02 -23.54 -12.04
N ARG A 671 11.93 -23.43 -13.02
CA ARG A 671 11.83 -24.18 -14.28
C ARG A 671 12.03 -25.68 -14.08
N ALA A 672 12.77 -26.05 -13.01
CA ALA A 672 13.03 -27.44 -12.66
C ALA A 672 11.82 -28.15 -11.99
N ASP A 673 10.93 -27.40 -11.34
CA ASP A 673 9.64 -27.92 -10.82
C ASP A 673 8.65 -28.01 -11.99
N VAL A 674 8.82 -29.06 -12.79
CA VAL A 674 8.08 -29.24 -14.05
C VAL A 674 6.61 -29.63 -13.82
N ASN A 675 6.32 -30.29 -12.70
CA ASN A 675 4.97 -30.71 -12.33
C ASN A 675 4.23 -29.68 -11.45
N ALA A 676 4.91 -28.61 -11.04
CA ALA A 676 4.41 -27.52 -10.20
C ALA A 676 3.85 -28.00 -8.83
N ASP A 677 4.54 -29.00 -8.23
CA ASP A 677 4.20 -29.46 -6.87
C ASP A 677 5.08 -28.80 -5.78
N ASN A 678 5.96 -27.89 -6.17
CA ASN A 678 6.93 -27.17 -5.35
C ASN A 678 8.05 -28.05 -4.76
N GLU A 679 8.26 -29.22 -5.31
CA GLU A 679 9.36 -30.12 -4.96
C GLU A 679 10.14 -30.53 -6.22
N ILE A 680 11.48 -30.40 -6.21
CA ILE A 680 12.30 -30.85 -7.34
C ILE A 680 12.73 -32.30 -7.09
N GLN A 681 12.08 -33.23 -7.76
CA GLN A 681 12.22 -34.65 -7.52
C GLN A 681 12.04 -35.50 -8.80
N ILE A 682 12.05 -36.83 -8.67
CA ILE A 682 11.86 -37.75 -9.80
C ILE A 682 10.51 -37.52 -10.51
N GLY A 683 9.53 -37.00 -9.83
CA GLY A 683 8.24 -36.60 -10.41
C GLY A 683 8.40 -35.65 -11.59
N ASP A 684 9.30 -34.67 -11.47
CA ASP A 684 9.58 -33.68 -12.50
C ASP A 684 10.26 -34.27 -13.71
N ILE A 685 11.18 -35.21 -13.48
CA ILE A 685 11.84 -35.96 -14.59
C ILE A 685 10.78 -36.72 -15.38
N ASN A 686 9.87 -37.40 -14.72
CA ASN A 686 8.81 -38.16 -15.38
C ASN A 686 7.89 -37.21 -16.18
N GLN A 687 7.48 -36.09 -15.60
CA GLN A 687 6.68 -35.09 -16.28
C GLN A 687 7.39 -34.48 -17.47
N LEU A 688 8.69 -34.18 -17.33
CA LEU A 688 9.52 -33.64 -18.40
C LEU A 688 9.68 -34.65 -19.56
N ILE A 689 9.91 -35.92 -19.27
CA ILE A 689 9.92 -36.97 -20.27
C ILE A 689 8.59 -37.07 -21.01
N ASP A 690 7.47 -36.98 -20.29
CA ASP A 690 6.13 -36.99 -20.89
C ASP A 690 5.91 -35.77 -21.81
N LEU A 691 6.47 -34.60 -21.49
CA LEU A 691 6.42 -33.40 -22.35
C LEU A 691 7.25 -33.61 -23.62
N ILE A 692 8.47 -34.19 -23.52
CA ILE A 692 9.38 -34.43 -24.65
C ILE A 692 8.80 -35.47 -25.63
N LEU A 693 8.03 -36.44 -25.14
CA LEU A 693 7.45 -37.50 -25.94
C LEU A 693 6.13 -37.14 -26.63
N LYS A 694 5.53 -36.02 -26.30
CA LYS A 694 4.31 -35.47 -26.95
C LYS A 694 4.65 -34.66 -28.18
#